data_a761a8ca6532a049ecdd60d31170683b
#
_entry.id   a761a8ca6532a049ecdd60d31170683b
#
_cell.length_a   1.000
_cell.length_b   1.000
_cell.length_c   1.000
_cell.angle_alpha   90.00
_cell.angle_beta   90.00
_cell.angle_gamma   90.00
#
_symmetry.space_group_name_H-M   'P 1'
#
loop_
_entity.id
_entity.type
_entity.pdbx_description
1 polymer ?
#
loop_
_entity_poly.entity_id
_entity_poly.type
_entity_poly.pdbx_seq_one_letter_code
_entity_poly.pdbx_strand_id
1 'polypeptide(L)'
;MGCVVDQAHAQDASPKSIDQKPASAEHIVVHRSSDTASNHQPGGGLIRPQQGTRSVSTVSRDFMDRQSPTSTAYQLAAMLPGANVATSDPFGFSPSTNLTVRGLNNDAIGYVLEGMPLNDIAYYSGYPSQFADSENYQEIALAQGSADLDSPVLNAAGGLMRLTFLDPSRKAGGYASVSYGSYNTNREFIRLESGEIGHSGVRAFVSYSHGATDNWRGPGRDGRHHIDFKILKEWGSGNRVSLLGTWNSTITSYYPQATLQSWRQDGVRGSNNLAATYDVNNANGGTDYWRLWRAPERTLYAGAPIHLRLTENLSLDTTPYAQFAYGNVPGGSTLSESGLYSGTQALSDVLSLPSAQDGTAVVRANYTQRSYRSGFTSALHYKVGWNDFVAGYWYDYSDDNEQQPFTSVAVDGAAADIWATRNSATIHLSDGQQLLGGSNHTISQTSALYVGDHISLFRDRLAIDLGFKEVMMSRNGTNALPGPQYHVNTNSAVPLPRLGLRWRFTDQDQIFLNATTNFRAPDVTAFYNTYDPSSGALEVAGTGNTRNEYSIAEEIGYRRNGRWIVGSVTLFNYNFTNRQISTLVSQNGALISSTINAGGQTSRGVDVEIGTRPWHHFSPYVSGEYLHATIDNDIASNGDLLPTRGKIAVRSPALQASAGLTYDDGHIFGTATLHYTGHQFATFMNDERISDHTTGDLALGYRFADISRLQHPTLRMNFINITNEHYLSGVAATTLNAKETTGRYGTTIEGSAPSYYIGGGFAALFTASTGF
;
A
#
# COMPACT_ATOMS: atom_id res chain seq x y z
N MET A 1 -80.32 -13.89 25.65
CA MET A 1 -79.65 -12.86 24.88
C MET A 1 -78.18 -12.95 25.26
N GLY A 2 -77.46 -13.72 24.50
CA GLY A 2 -76.04 -14.01 24.72
C GLY A 2 -75.16 -13.29 23.71
N CYS A 3 -74.16 -12.63 24.24
CA CYS A 3 -73.01 -12.19 23.41
C CYS A 3 -71.88 -13.21 23.56
N VAL A 4 -71.58 -13.87 22.47
CA VAL A 4 -70.38 -14.72 22.34
C VAL A 4 -69.20 -13.81 22.02
N VAL A 5 -68.18 -13.87 22.85
CA VAL A 5 -66.85 -13.21 22.59
C VAL A 5 -65.95 -14.28 21.98
N ASP A 6 -65.57 -14.11 20.75
CA ASP A 6 -64.59 -14.92 20.02
C ASP A 6 -63.19 -14.57 20.53
N GLN A 7 -62.47 -15.55 21.12
CA GLN A 7 -61.06 -15.45 21.43
C GLN A 7 -60.27 -15.87 20.22
N ALA A 8 -59.54 -14.89 19.64
CA ALA A 8 -58.53 -15.18 18.63
C ALA A 8 -57.30 -15.78 19.30
N HIS A 9 -56.97 -17.02 18.98
CA HIS A 9 -55.72 -17.65 19.30
C HIS A 9 -54.56 -16.99 18.49
N ALA A 10 -53.65 -16.31 19.19
CA ALA A 10 -52.35 -15.96 18.66
C ALA A 10 -51.52 -17.24 18.51
N GLN A 11 -51.26 -17.65 17.29
CA GLN A 11 -50.25 -18.67 16.99
C GLN A 11 -48.87 -18.08 17.22
N ASP A 12 -48.12 -18.64 18.17
CA ASP A 12 -46.68 -18.46 18.35
C ASP A 12 -45.96 -18.88 17.08
N ALA A 13 -45.48 -17.89 16.33
CA ALA A 13 -44.52 -18.11 15.25
C ALA A 13 -43.12 -18.17 15.86
N SER A 14 -42.62 -19.36 16.11
CA SER A 14 -41.22 -19.61 16.40
C SER A 14 -40.37 -19.03 15.27
N PRO A 15 -39.28 -18.30 15.52
CA PRO A 15 -38.42 -17.82 14.48
C PRO A 15 -37.77 -19.02 13.77
N LYS A 16 -38.06 -19.17 12.48
CA LYS A 16 -37.36 -20.12 11.63
C LYS A 16 -35.88 -19.78 11.68
N SER A 17 -35.08 -20.73 12.18
CA SER A 17 -33.64 -20.70 12.05
C SER A 17 -33.26 -20.50 10.56
N ILE A 18 -32.65 -19.38 10.26
CA ILE A 18 -32.01 -19.18 8.95
C ILE A 18 -30.83 -20.13 8.95
N ASP A 19 -30.94 -21.21 8.19
CA ASP A 19 -29.79 -22.06 7.86
C ASP A 19 -28.75 -21.22 7.15
N GLN A 20 -27.79 -20.70 7.91
CA GLN A 20 -26.58 -20.14 7.35
C GLN A 20 -25.74 -21.34 6.84
N LYS A 21 -25.83 -21.57 5.52
CA LYS A 21 -24.86 -22.44 4.85
C LYS A 21 -23.47 -21.90 5.12
N PRO A 22 -22.50 -22.73 5.54
CA PRO A 22 -21.12 -22.27 5.75
C PRO A 22 -20.59 -21.71 4.44
N ALA A 23 -20.16 -20.47 4.48
CA ALA A 23 -19.41 -19.86 3.39
C ALA A 23 -18.10 -20.63 3.25
N SER A 24 -17.78 -21.07 2.02
CA SER A 24 -16.46 -21.59 1.70
C SER A 24 -15.40 -20.59 2.12
N ALA A 25 -14.39 -21.04 2.82
CA ALA A 25 -13.29 -20.21 3.25
C ALA A 25 -12.71 -19.45 2.04
N GLU A 26 -12.69 -18.13 2.12
CA GLU A 26 -12.03 -17.16 1.24
C GLU A 26 -12.92 -16.37 0.24
N HIS A 27 -14.14 -16.76 -0.07
CA HIS A 27 -15.07 -15.87 -0.78
C HIS A 27 -16.05 -15.24 0.21
N ILE A 28 -15.69 -14.07 0.73
CA ILE A 28 -16.63 -13.25 1.50
C ILE A 28 -17.59 -12.58 0.51
N VAL A 29 -18.71 -13.24 0.23
CA VAL A 29 -19.83 -12.58 -0.42
C VAL A 29 -20.50 -11.69 0.63
N VAL A 30 -20.14 -10.42 0.61
CA VAL A 30 -20.76 -9.43 1.50
C VAL A 30 -22.16 -9.12 0.98
N HIS A 31 -23.16 -9.76 1.56
CA HIS A 31 -24.53 -9.31 1.38
C HIS A 31 -24.74 -8.04 2.22
N ARG A 32 -24.91 -6.92 1.55
CA ARG A 32 -25.33 -5.68 2.20
C ARG A 32 -26.78 -5.86 2.72
N SER A 33 -26.99 -5.87 4.04
CA SER A 33 -28.28 -5.48 4.57
C SER A 33 -28.42 -3.98 4.40
N SER A 34 -29.48 -3.52 3.79
CA SER A 34 -29.80 -2.11 3.54
C SER A 34 -30.23 -1.36 4.81
N ASP A 35 -29.85 -1.82 5.99
CA ASP A 35 -30.19 -1.16 7.22
C ASP A 35 -29.21 -0.04 7.48
N THR A 36 -29.77 1.16 7.51
CA THR A 36 -29.18 2.42 7.91
C THR A 36 -28.26 2.26 9.11
N ALA A 37 -27.01 2.65 8.90
CA ALA A 37 -25.93 2.76 9.82
C ALA A 37 -26.30 2.87 11.29
N SER A 38 -26.31 1.78 11.97
CA SER A 38 -26.08 1.75 13.38
C SER A 38 -24.79 0.97 13.61
N ASN A 39 -23.98 1.43 14.54
CA ASN A 39 -22.71 0.82 14.95
C ASN A 39 -22.94 -0.61 15.44
N HIS A 40 -23.08 -1.56 14.52
CA HIS A 40 -23.35 -2.98 14.84
C HIS A 40 -22.10 -3.84 14.87
N GLN A 41 -21.00 -3.37 14.25
CA GLN A 41 -19.78 -4.13 14.17
C GLN A 41 -18.94 -4.01 15.46
N PRO A 42 -18.29 -5.10 15.91
CA PRO A 42 -17.39 -5.04 17.04
C PRO A 42 -16.25 -4.05 16.83
N GLY A 43 -15.80 -3.41 17.92
CA GLY A 43 -14.72 -2.42 17.88
C GLY A 43 -15.00 -1.23 16.96
N GLY A 44 -16.27 -0.87 16.74
CA GLY A 44 -16.65 0.20 15.82
C GLY A 44 -16.28 -0.06 14.37
N GLY A 45 -16.17 -1.32 13.95
CA GLY A 45 -15.82 -1.70 12.59
C GLY A 45 -14.35 -2.00 12.36
N LEU A 46 -13.52 -2.04 13.42
CA LEU A 46 -12.10 -2.38 13.38
C LEU A 46 -11.81 -3.87 13.55
N ILE A 47 -12.79 -4.69 13.87
CA ILE A 47 -12.64 -6.14 14.00
C ILE A 47 -13.86 -6.88 13.46
N ARG A 48 -13.64 -7.96 12.74
CA ARG A 48 -14.68 -8.89 12.29
C ARG A 48 -14.32 -10.32 12.70
N PRO A 49 -15.33 -11.14 13.08
CA PRO A 49 -15.10 -12.56 13.32
C PRO A 49 -14.51 -13.25 12.07
N GLN A 50 -13.34 -13.85 12.22
CA GLN A 50 -12.65 -14.59 11.16
C GLN A 50 -12.86 -16.09 11.32
N GLN A 51 -12.96 -16.81 10.19
CA GLN A 51 -13.13 -18.26 10.17
C GLN A 51 -12.02 -19.00 9.38
N GLY A 52 -11.07 -18.26 8.79
CA GLY A 52 -9.94 -18.81 8.06
C GLY A 52 -8.90 -19.47 8.97
N THR A 53 -7.94 -20.14 8.38
CA THR A 53 -6.85 -20.87 9.04
C THR A 53 -5.61 -20.00 9.30
N ARG A 54 -5.65 -18.69 9.05
CA ARG A 54 -4.52 -17.74 9.16
C ARG A 54 -4.94 -16.44 9.82
N SER A 55 -3.96 -15.62 10.22
CA SER A 55 -4.21 -14.28 10.77
C SER A 55 -4.68 -13.32 9.69
N VAL A 56 -5.84 -12.70 9.91
CA VAL A 56 -6.41 -11.63 9.08
C VAL A 56 -7.11 -10.63 9.97
N SER A 57 -6.78 -9.35 9.83
CA SER A 57 -7.48 -8.23 10.49
C SER A 57 -8.21 -7.39 9.45
N THR A 58 -9.33 -6.77 9.83
CA THR A 58 -10.20 -6.09 8.86
C THR A 58 -10.68 -4.74 9.37
N VAL A 59 -10.78 -3.79 8.43
CA VAL A 59 -11.47 -2.52 8.62
C VAL A 59 -12.73 -2.52 7.76
N SER A 60 -13.88 -2.34 8.37
CA SER A 60 -15.17 -2.33 7.68
C SER A 60 -15.63 -0.92 7.36
N ARG A 61 -16.67 -0.83 6.52
CA ARG A 61 -17.33 0.44 6.15
C ARG A 61 -17.72 1.26 7.37
N ASP A 62 -18.21 0.63 8.45
CA ASP A 62 -18.64 1.33 9.67
C ASP A 62 -17.54 2.20 10.29
N PHE A 63 -16.28 1.76 10.28
CA PHE A 63 -15.16 2.57 10.73
C PHE A 63 -14.81 3.64 9.71
N MET A 64 -14.72 3.29 8.42
CA MET A 64 -14.31 4.20 7.34
C MET A 64 -15.26 5.40 7.21
N ASP A 65 -16.57 5.22 7.42
CA ASP A 65 -17.58 6.28 7.33
C ASP A 65 -17.36 7.41 8.37
N ARG A 66 -16.62 7.14 9.43
CA ARG A 66 -16.29 8.13 10.46
C ARG A 66 -14.91 8.77 10.29
N GLN A 67 -14.06 8.19 9.43
CA GLN A 67 -12.73 8.73 9.18
C GLN A 67 -12.73 9.91 8.20
N SER A 68 -11.61 10.60 8.08
CA SER A 68 -11.44 11.63 7.07
C SER A 68 -11.67 11.07 5.67
N PRO A 69 -12.42 11.74 4.79
CA PRO A 69 -12.62 11.29 3.42
C PRO A 69 -11.34 11.36 2.57
N THR A 70 -10.29 11.98 3.08
CA THR A 70 -8.96 11.99 2.46
C THR A 70 -8.09 10.83 2.91
N SER A 71 -8.54 10.02 3.89
CA SER A 71 -7.74 8.89 4.41
C SER A 71 -7.48 7.85 3.34
N THR A 72 -6.22 7.47 3.20
CA THR A 72 -5.79 6.39 2.30
C THR A 72 -6.06 5.01 2.91
N ALA A 73 -5.98 3.96 2.09
CA ALA A 73 -6.11 2.58 2.58
C ALA A 73 -5.09 2.24 3.69
N TYR A 74 -3.88 2.80 3.63
CA TYR A 74 -2.86 2.60 4.68
C TYR A 74 -3.27 3.26 5.99
N GLN A 75 -3.67 4.53 5.94
CA GLN A 75 -4.13 5.27 7.13
C GLN A 75 -5.35 4.59 7.78
N LEU A 76 -6.27 4.04 6.98
CA LEU A 76 -7.41 3.27 7.49
C LEU A 76 -6.98 1.96 8.16
N ALA A 77 -5.92 1.32 7.67
CA ALA A 77 -5.38 0.09 8.24
C ALA A 77 -4.42 0.29 9.43
N ALA A 78 -4.04 1.54 9.75
CA ALA A 78 -3.03 1.84 10.79
C ALA A 78 -3.39 1.34 12.19
N MET A 79 -4.68 1.12 12.47
CA MET A 79 -5.15 0.59 13.75
C MET A 79 -5.02 -0.93 13.88
N LEU A 80 -4.72 -1.64 12.79
CA LEU A 80 -4.64 -3.10 12.79
C LEU A 80 -3.31 -3.58 13.40
N PRO A 81 -3.29 -4.75 14.08
CA PRO A 81 -2.06 -5.27 14.67
C PRO A 81 -1.00 -5.50 13.59
N GLY A 82 0.24 -5.15 13.91
CA GLY A 82 1.39 -5.29 13.01
C GLY A 82 1.48 -4.26 11.88
N ALA A 83 0.48 -3.41 11.70
CA ALA A 83 0.49 -2.37 10.68
C ALA A 83 1.11 -1.07 11.21
N ASN A 84 2.27 -0.66 10.65
CA ASN A 84 2.91 0.61 10.97
C ASN A 84 2.92 1.49 9.71
N VAL A 85 2.26 2.64 9.79
CA VAL A 85 2.12 3.59 8.66
C VAL A 85 2.99 4.81 8.91
N ALA A 86 4.00 4.98 8.07
CA ALA A 86 4.82 6.18 8.03
C ALA A 86 4.34 7.10 6.91
N THR A 87 4.01 8.34 7.23
CA THR A 87 3.56 9.32 6.24
C THR A 87 4.12 10.69 6.55
N SER A 88 4.37 11.49 5.51
CA SER A 88 4.76 12.89 5.63
C SER A 88 3.62 13.86 5.33
N ASP A 89 2.38 13.36 5.21
CA ASP A 89 1.21 14.15 4.84
C ASP A 89 0.00 13.75 5.68
N PRO A 90 -0.65 14.71 6.41
CA PRO A 90 -1.82 14.42 7.22
C PRO A 90 -3.05 14.01 6.40
N PHE A 91 -3.16 14.43 5.13
CA PHE A 91 -4.37 14.25 4.31
C PHE A 91 -4.24 13.19 3.21
N GLY A 92 -3.12 12.48 3.09
CA GLY A 92 -2.98 11.34 2.18
C GLY A 92 -2.84 11.69 0.69
N PHE A 93 -2.48 12.92 0.33
CA PHE A 93 -2.22 13.31 -1.06
C PHE A 93 -0.81 12.92 -1.51
N SER A 94 0.16 12.93 -0.61
CA SER A 94 1.55 12.65 -0.93
C SER A 94 1.80 11.16 -1.18
N PRO A 95 2.60 10.80 -2.21
CA PRO A 95 3.08 9.43 -2.40
C PRO A 95 4.14 9.03 -1.35
N SER A 96 4.72 9.99 -0.61
CA SER A 96 5.70 9.75 0.45
C SER A 96 5.05 9.11 1.69
N THR A 97 4.58 7.88 1.52
CA THR A 97 3.89 7.08 2.53
C THR A 97 4.38 5.64 2.43
N ASN A 98 4.57 5.01 3.58
CA ASN A 98 5.02 3.63 3.67
C ASN A 98 4.16 2.84 4.66
N LEU A 99 3.91 1.58 4.37
CA LEU A 99 3.31 0.61 5.28
C LEU A 99 4.34 -0.48 5.56
N THR A 100 4.59 -0.76 6.83
CA THR A 100 5.29 -1.98 7.23
C THR A 100 4.34 -2.90 7.97
N VAL A 101 4.47 -4.21 7.74
CA VAL A 101 3.70 -5.26 8.43
C VAL A 101 4.69 -6.23 9.05
N ARG A 102 4.64 -6.38 10.39
CA ARG A 102 5.58 -7.23 11.13
C ARG A 102 7.05 -6.93 10.77
N GLY A 103 7.40 -5.64 10.60
CA GLY A 103 8.74 -5.19 10.23
C GLY A 103 9.12 -5.37 8.76
N LEU A 104 8.20 -5.79 7.90
CA LEU A 104 8.42 -5.93 6.46
C LEU A 104 7.82 -4.74 5.72
N ASN A 105 8.60 -4.16 4.82
CA ASN A 105 8.30 -2.93 4.11
C ASN A 105 7.22 -3.13 3.02
N ASN A 106 6.62 -2.05 2.51
CA ASN A 106 5.50 -2.06 1.57
C ASN A 106 5.79 -2.81 0.25
N ASP A 107 7.06 -2.85 -0.15
CA ASP A 107 7.55 -3.59 -1.32
C ASP A 107 7.58 -5.12 -1.12
N ALA A 108 7.39 -5.60 0.11
CA ALA A 108 7.22 -7.01 0.46
C ALA A 108 5.75 -7.37 0.78
N ILE A 109 4.80 -6.46 0.55
CA ILE A 109 3.37 -6.64 0.79
C ILE A 109 2.62 -6.63 -0.54
N GLY A 110 1.79 -7.64 -0.77
CA GLY A 110 0.89 -7.68 -1.92
C GLY A 110 -0.33 -6.77 -1.69
N TYR A 111 -0.78 -6.08 -2.73
CA TYR A 111 -2.01 -5.26 -2.72
C TYR A 111 -2.93 -5.70 -3.84
N VAL A 112 -4.17 -6.01 -3.51
CA VAL A 112 -5.17 -6.41 -4.51
C VAL A 112 -6.50 -5.69 -4.29
N LEU A 113 -7.14 -5.28 -5.38
CA LEU A 113 -8.51 -4.75 -5.40
C LEU A 113 -9.39 -5.75 -6.15
N GLU A 114 -10.30 -6.42 -5.44
CA GLU A 114 -11.18 -7.45 -6.00
C GLU A 114 -10.44 -8.51 -6.85
N GLY A 115 -9.23 -8.93 -6.41
CA GLY A 115 -8.38 -9.90 -7.12
C GLY A 115 -7.45 -9.30 -8.19
N MET A 116 -7.54 -8.01 -8.47
CA MET A 116 -6.65 -7.28 -9.38
C MET A 116 -5.43 -6.76 -8.62
N PRO A 117 -4.18 -6.98 -9.07
CA PRO A 117 -2.97 -6.47 -8.40
C PRO A 117 -2.83 -4.97 -8.56
N LEU A 118 -2.44 -4.27 -7.48
CA LEU A 118 -2.24 -2.83 -7.43
C LEU A 118 -0.77 -2.43 -7.25
N ASN A 119 0.12 -3.37 -6.97
CA ASN A 119 1.53 -3.07 -6.79
C ASN A 119 2.14 -2.50 -8.07
N ASP A 120 3.02 -1.52 -7.91
CA ASP A 120 3.92 -1.06 -8.98
C ASP A 120 4.70 -2.26 -9.55
N ILE A 121 4.97 -2.23 -10.87
CA ILE A 121 5.58 -3.37 -11.54
C ILE A 121 7.11 -3.38 -11.47
N ALA A 122 7.74 -2.24 -11.18
CA ALA A 122 9.19 -2.11 -11.08
C ALA A 122 9.69 -2.30 -9.65
N TYR A 123 9.07 -1.60 -8.69
CA TYR A 123 9.48 -1.58 -7.28
C TYR A 123 8.62 -2.45 -6.37
N TYR A 124 7.49 -2.98 -6.87
CA TYR A 124 6.48 -3.70 -6.10
C TYR A 124 5.85 -2.94 -4.95
N SER A 125 6.09 -1.65 -4.85
CA SER A 125 5.49 -0.80 -3.83
C SER A 125 4.01 -0.57 -4.08
N GLY A 126 3.26 -0.37 -2.99
CA GLY A 126 1.92 0.18 -3.07
C GLY A 126 1.94 1.69 -2.88
N TYR A 127 1.20 2.41 -3.72
CA TYR A 127 1.04 3.87 -3.62
C TYR A 127 -0.42 4.19 -3.27
N PRO A 128 -0.77 4.31 -1.96
CA PRO A 128 -2.16 4.38 -1.53
C PRO A 128 -2.90 5.64 -2.00
N SER A 129 -2.19 6.72 -2.36
CA SER A 129 -2.77 7.91 -3.01
C SER A 129 -3.30 7.64 -4.43
N GLN A 130 -2.86 6.55 -5.07
CA GLN A 130 -3.31 6.10 -6.39
C GLN A 130 -4.46 5.08 -6.31
N PHE A 131 -4.72 4.50 -5.13
CA PHE A 131 -5.80 3.55 -4.92
C PHE A 131 -7.16 4.25 -4.93
N ALA A 132 -8.24 3.49 -4.83
CA ALA A 132 -9.60 4.02 -4.85
C ALA A 132 -9.89 4.98 -3.68
N ASP A 133 -10.89 5.82 -3.86
CA ASP A 133 -11.39 6.69 -2.81
C ASP A 133 -11.99 5.90 -1.64
N SER A 134 -11.76 6.39 -0.41
CA SER A 134 -12.19 5.71 0.82
C SER A 134 -13.71 5.49 0.89
N GLU A 135 -14.49 6.35 0.25
CA GLU A 135 -15.95 6.24 0.16
C GLU A 135 -16.44 5.03 -0.66
N ASN A 136 -15.57 4.45 -1.48
CA ASN A 136 -15.92 3.34 -2.36
C ASN A 136 -15.50 1.96 -1.82
N TYR A 137 -14.74 1.90 -0.72
CA TYR A 137 -14.42 0.62 -0.09
C TYR A 137 -15.56 0.08 0.77
N GLN A 138 -15.85 -1.20 0.65
CA GLN A 138 -16.66 -1.98 1.58
C GLN A 138 -15.83 -2.49 2.75
N GLU A 139 -14.62 -2.97 2.46
CA GLU A 139 -13.72 -3.59 3.42
C GLU A 139 -12.26 -3.44 2.99
N ILE A 140 -11.39 -3.30 3.97
CA ILE A 140 -9.94 -3.46 3.84
C ILE A 140 -9.55 -4.62 4.75
N ALA A 141 -8.95 -5.68 4.19
CA ALA A 141 -8.47 -6.83 4.95
C ALA A 141 -6.95 -6.94 4.80
N LEU A 142 -6.26 -7.07 5.93
CA LEU A 142 -4.82 -7.27 6.01
C LEU A 142 -4.55 -8.68 6.52
N ALA A 143 -4.03 -9.56 5.65
CA ALA A 143 -3.49 -10.85 6.04
C ALA A 143 -2.01 -10.66 6.40
N GLN A 144 -1.69 -10.77 7.68
CA GLN A 144 -0.33 -10.62 8.16
C GLN A 144 0.48 -11.88 7.82
N GLY A 145 1.54 -11.73 7.00
CA GLY A 145 2.53 -12.76 6.73
C GLY A 145 2.14 -13.91 5.81
N SER A 146 0.95 -13.89 5.22
CA SER A 146 0.57 -14.91 4.23
C SER A 146 -0.33 -14.37 3.12
N ALA A 147 -0.03 -14.72 1.87
CA ALA A 147 -0.89 -14.43 0.73
C ALA A 147 -1.94 -15.51 0.53
N ASP A 148 -2.99 -15.23 -0.23
CA ASP A 148 -3.93 -16.25 -0.72
C ASP A 148 -3.28 -17.14 -1.78
N LEU A 149 -3.80 -18.35 -1.93
CA LEU A 149 -3.29 -19.31 -2.92
C LEU A 149 -3.40 -18.75 -4.35
N ASP A 150 -4.48 -18.05 -4.66
CA ASP A 150 -4.83 -17.48 -5.95
C ASP A 150 -4.31 -16.04 -6.16
N SER A 151 -3.70 -15.41 -5.15
CA SER A 151 -3.28 -14.00 -5.23
C SER A 151 -2.27 -13.75 -6.36
N PRO A 152 -2.54 -12.79 -7.27
CA PRO A 152 -1.67 -12.48 -8.40
C PRO A 152 -0.58 -11.46 -8.02
N VAL A 153 0.29 -11.80 -7.06
CA VAL A 153 1.35 -10.92 -6.56
C VAL A 153 2.70 -11.63 -6.50
N LEU A 154 3.78 -10.87 -6.74
CA LEU A 154 5.17 -11.35 -6.77
C LEU A 154 5.96 -10.98 -5.51
N ASN A 155 5.30 -10.35 -4.52
CA ASN A 155 5.98 -9.68 -3.39
C ASN A 155 5.21 -9.79 -2.07
N ALA A 156 4.62 -10.94 -1.78
CA ALA A 156 3.81 -11.11 -0.58
C ALA A 156 4.57 -11.80 0.58
N ALA A 157 5.89 -11.59 0.70
CA ALA A 157 6.68 -12.13 1.80
C ALA A 157 6.22 -11.60 3.17
N GLY A 158 5.69 -10.38 3.21
CA GLY A 158 5.15 -9.71 4.40
C GLY A 158 3.65 -9.85 4.61
N GLY A 159 2.91 -10.36 3.63
CA GLY A 159 1.46 -10.49 3.69
C GLY A 159 0.73 -9.89 2.51
N LEU A 160 -0.59 -9.74 2.67
CA LEU A 160 -1.48 -9.27 1.61
C LEU A 160 -2.53 -8.31 2.16
N MET A 161 -2.66 -7.13 1.54
CA MET A 161 -3.78 -6.22 1.74
C MET A 161 -4.80 -6.41 0.63
N ARG A 162 -6.03 -6.77 0.99
CA ARG A 162 -7.16 -6.89 0.07
C ARG A 162 -8.11 -5.73 0.26
N LEU A 163 -8.47 -5.10 -0.86
CA LEU A 163 -9.41 -4.02 -0.94
C LEU A 163 -10.66 -4.52 -1.67
N THR A 164 -11.82 -4.24 -1.13
CA THR A 164 -13.10 -4.62 -1.71
C THR A 164 -13.96 -3.39 -1.94
N PHE A 165 -14.50 -3.20 -3.14
CA PHE A 165 -15.42 -2.14 -3.45
C PHE A 165 -16.82 -2.40 -2.88
N LEU A 166 -17.53 -1.32 -2.60
CA LEU A 166 -18.98 -1.38 -2.43
C LEU A 166 -19.64 -1.97 -3.68
N ASP A 167 -20.67 -2.78 -3.47
CA ASP A 167 -21.54 -3.14 -4.58
C ASP A 167 -22.46 -1.97 -4.95
N PRO A 168 -22.73 -1.74 -6.24
CA PRO A 168 -23.67 -0.73 -6.66
C PRO A 168 -25.04 -0.94 -6.02
N SER A 169 -25.69 0.14 -5.61
CA SER A 169 -27.02 0.12 -4.98
C SER A 169 -28.09 -0.47 -5.91
N ARG A 170 -29.08 -1.16 -5.31
CA ARG A 170 -30.28 -1.58 -6.05
C ARG A 170 -31.25 -0.43 -6.34
N LYS A 171 -31.15 0.68 -5.61
CA LYS A 171 -31.94 1.90 -5.81
C LYS A 171 -31.08 2.94 -6.52
N ALA A 172 -31.67 3.62 -7.50
CA ALA A 172 -31.04 4.76 -8.12
C ALA A 172 -30.90 5.91 -7.10
N GLY A 173 -29.81 6.65 -7.20
CA GLY A 173 -29.50 7.73 -6.27
C GLY A 173 -28.03 8.12 -6.35
N GLY A 174 -27.51 8.64 -5.25
CA GLY A 174 -26.10 9.02 -5.19
C GLY A 174 -25.66 9.40 -3.78
N TYR A 175 -24.40 9.80 -3.71
CA TYR A 175 -23.77 10.34 -2.49
C TYR A 175 -22.84 11.48 -2.90
N ALA A 176 -22.89 12.59 -2.16
CA ALA A 176 -22.00 13.72 -2.39
C ALA A 176 -21.41 14.19 -1.07
N SER A 177 -20.16 14.67 -1.11
CA SER A 177 -19.50 15.31 0.02
C SER A 177 -18.62 16.48 -0.43
N VAL A 178 -18.51 17.50 0.44
CA VAL A 178 -17.56 18.59 0.31
C VAL A 178 -16.81 18.73 1.61
N SER A 179 -15.50 18.98 1.51
CA SER A 179 -14.62 19.12 2.66
C SER A 179 -13.74 20.35 2.53
N TYR A 180 -13.47 20.98 3.68
CA TYR A 180 -12.51 22.09 3.78
C TYR A 180 -11.77 22.03 5.12
N GLY A 181 -10.46 22.34 5.12
CA GLY A 181 -9.66 22.19 6.32
C GLY A 181 -8.32 22.90 6.32
N SER A 182 -7.47 22.47 7.25
CA SER A 182 -6.11 22.99 7.42
C SER A 182 -5.34 22.95 6.11
N TYR A 183 -4.35 23.86 5.97
CA TYR A 183 -3.49 23.96 4.77
C TYR A 183 -4.28 24.20 3.49
N ASN A 184 -5.36 24.99 3.58
CA ASN A 184 -6.23 25.29 2.44
C ASN A 184 -6.69 24.01 1.68
N THR A 185 -6.86 22.92 2.44
CA THR A 185 -7.33 21.65 1.89
C THR A 185 -8.79 21.77 1.51
N ASN A 186 -9.10 21.38 0.28
CA ASN A 186 -10.48 21.23 -0.20
C ASN A 186 -10.62 19.87 -0.91
N ARG A 187 -11.83 19.28 -0.83
CA ARG A 187 -12.15 18.07 -1.55
C ARG A 187 -13.65 18.01 -1.84
N GLU A 188 -13.98 17.72 -3.07
CA GLU A 188 -15.34 17.44 -3.55
C GLU A 188 -15.40 15.98 -4.00
N PHE A 189 -16.49 15.30 -3.67
CA PHE A 189 -16.77 13.94 -4.09
C PHE A 189 -18.22 13.79 -4.51
N ILE A 190 -18.48 13.06 -5.60
CA ILE A 190 -19.80 12.63 -6.01
C ILE A 190 -19.76 11.19 -6.49
N ARG A 191 -20.74 10.39 -6.07
CA ARG A 191 -21.00 9.04 -6.60
C ARG A 191 -22.44 8.96 -7.05
N LEU A 192 -22.64 8.49 -8.29
CA LEU A 192 -23.95 8.25 -8.89
C LEU A 192 -24.19 6.74 -8.98
N GLU A 193 -25.37 6.32 -8.60
CA GLU A 193 -25.83 4.94 -8.57
C GLU A 193 -26.99 4.76 -9.56
N SER A 194 -26.87 3.81 -10.48
CA SER A 194 -27.93 3.58 -11.49
C SER A 194 -29.20 2.95 -10.90
N GLY A 195 -29.09 2.32 -9.74
CA GLY A 195 -30.06 1.32 -9.31
C GLY A 195 -30.05 0.10 -10.22
N GLU A 196 -30.97 -0.83 -9.99
CA GLU A 196 -31.16 -1.97 -10.88
C GLU A 196 -31.82 -1.52 -12.20
N ILE A 197 -31.16 -1.77 -13.32
CA ILE A 197 -31.63 -1.36 -14.66
C ILE A 197 -32.68 -2.34 -15.13
N GLY A 198 -33.94 -1.92 -15.05
CA GLY A 198 -35.09 -2.77 -15.34
C GLY A 198 -35.16 -3.98 -14.39
N HIS A 199 -35.27 -5.19 -14.96
CA HIS A 199 -35.19 -6.47 -14.20
C HIS A 199 -33.99 -7.30 -14.66
N SER A 200 -32.91 -6.63 -15.11
CA SER A 200 -31.78 -7.30 -15.74
C SER A 200 -30.76 -7.85 -14.72
N GLY A 201 -30.86 -7.47 -13.43
CA GLY A 201 -29.86 -7.71 -12.40
C GLY A 201 -28.59 -6.85 -12.59
N VAL A 202 -28.57 -5.93 -13.56
CA VAL A 202 -27.44 -5.02 -13.81
C VAL A 202 -27.61 -3.77 -12.97
N ARG A 203 -26.56 -3.37 -12.29
CA ARG A 203 -26.45 -2.12 -11.55
C ARG A 203 -25.03 -1.56 -11.63
N ALA A 204 -24.88 -0.27 -11.51
CA ALA A 204 -23.58 0.40 -11.64
C ALA A 204 -23.47 1.60 -10.71
N PHE A 205 -22.23 1.91 -10.34
CA PHE A 205 -21.88 3.24 -9.85
C PHE A 205 -20.70 3.81 -10.63
N VAL A 206 -20.63 5.12 -10.64
CA VAL A 206 -19.45 5.90 -11.02
C VAL A 206 -19.28 7.01 -10.00
N SER A 207 -18.04 7.26 -9.58
CA SER A 207 -17.70 8.37 -8.70
C SER A 207 -16.58 9.22 -9.30
N TYR A 208 -16.58 10.49 -8.93
CA TYR A 208 -15.54 11.43 -9.23
C TYR A 208 -15.17 12.18 -7.96
N SER A 209 -13.88 12.37 -7.71
CA SER A 209 -13.39 13.29 -6.70
C SER A 209 -12.32 14.21 -7.26
N HIS A 210 -12.30 15.42 -6.71
CA HIS A 210 -11.21 16.37 -6.85
C HIS A 210 -10.78 16.78 -5.45
N GLY A 211 -9.48 16.84 -5.20
CA GLY A 211 -8.92 17.31 -3.94
C GLY A 211 -7.63 18.07 -4.16
N ALA A 212 -7.39 19.06 -3.32
CA ALA A 212 -6.14 19.81 -3.31
C ALA A 212 -5.80 20.29 -1.90
N THR A 213 -4.50 20.39 -1.61
CA THR A 213 -3.96 20.87 -0.33
C THR A 213 -2.67 21.61 -0.54
N ASP A 214 -2.44 22.69 0.21
CA ASP A 214 -1.13 23.29 0.28
C ASP A 214 -0.22 22.41 1.14
N ASN A 215 1.07 22.40 0.85
CA ASN A 215 2.00 21.57 1.63
C ASN A 215 2.09 22.11 3.07
N TRP A 216 2.00 21.21 4.06
CA TRP A 216 1.89 21.61 5.47
C TRP A 216 3.18 22.17 6.07
N ARG A 217 4.35 21.89 5.46
CA ARG A 217 5.64 22.32 6.00
C ARG A 217 6.43 23.30 5.10
N GLY A 218 5.92 23.64 3.91
CA GLY A 218 6.64 24.54 3.00
C GLY A 218 5.84 24.88 1.75
N PRO A 219 6.45 25.46 0.71
CA PRO A 219 5.76 25.86 -0.50
C PRO A 219 5.31 24.67 -1.34
N GLY A 220 4.29 24.87 -2.14
CA GLY A 220 3.74 23.86 -3.06
C GLY A 220 2.28 23.55 -2.76
N ARG A 221 1.61 23.02 -3.75
CA ARG A 221 0.22 22.59 -3.68
C ARG A 221 0.09 21.24 -4.36
N ASP A 222 -0.47 20.29 -3.65
CA ASP A 222 -0.77 18.95 -4.13
C ASP A 222 -2.21 18.89 -4.62
N GLY A 223 -2.45 18.17 -5.70
CA GLY A 223 -3.77 18.02 -6.31
C GLY A 223 -3.99 16.63 -6.85
N ARG A 224 -5.24 16.16 -6.77
CA ARG A 224 -5.67 14.85 -7.22
C ARG A 224 -7.03 14.94 -7.92
N HIS A 225 -7.15 14.28 -9.08
CA HIS A 225 -8.41 13.95 -9.73
C HIS A 225 -8.55 12.43 -9.74
N HIS A 226 -9.73 11.94 -9.40
CA HIS A 226 -9.94 10.51 -9.25
C HIS A 226 -11.31 10.08 -9.76
N ILE A 227 -11.38 8.89 -10.40
CA ILE A 227 -12.61 8.27 -10.86
C ILE A 227 -12.58 6.80 -10.46
N ASP A 228 -13.64 6.34 -9.78
CA ASP A 228 -13.90 4.92 -9.58
C ASP A 228 -15.22 4.54 -10.25
N PHE A 229 -15.31 3.31 -10.75
CA PHE A 229 -16.56 2.76 -11.27
C PHE A 229 -16.66 1.27 -10.99
N LYS A 230 -17.89 0.78 -10.87
CA LYS A 230 -18.21 -0.65 -10.83
C LYS A 230 -19.55 -0.89 -11.51
N ILE A 231 -19.56 -1.84 -12.45
CA ILE A 231 -20.77 -2.38 -13.08
C ILE A 231 -20.87 -3.82 -12.59
N LEU A 232 -22.03 -4.21 -12.11
CA LEU A 232 -22.27 -5.53 -11.53
C LEU A 232 -23.52 -6.14 -12.16
N LYS A 233 -23.44 -7.39 -12.55
CA LYS A 233 -24.57 -8.22 -12.92
C LYS A 233 -24.60 -9.48 -12.08
N GLU A 234 -25.76 -9.76 -11.51
CA GLU A 234 -26.05 -10.99 -10.78
C GLU A 234 -27.23 -11.70 -11.40
N TRP A 235 -27.16 -13.02 -11.54
CA TRP A 235 -28.28 -13.82 -12.08
C TRP A 235 -28.23 -15.27 -11.60
N GLY A 236 -29.37 -15.95 -11.69
CA GLY A 236 -29.49 -17.34 -11.25
C GLY A 236 -29.14 -17.55 -9.78
N SER A 237 -28.59 -18.67 -9.44
CA SER A 237 -28.24 -19.08 -8.07
C SER A 237 -26.77 -18.82 -7.72
N GLY A 238 -26.30 -17.57 -7.90
CA GLY A 238 -24.98 -17.14 -7.45
C GLY A 238 -23.99 -16.75 -8.55
N ASN A 239 -24.43 -16.69 -9.82
CA ASN A 239 -23.57 -16.14 -10.87
C ASN A 239 -23.41 -14.64 -10.71
N ARG A 240 -22.18 -14.17 -10.86
CA ARG A 240 -21.79 -12.76 -10.67
C ARG A 240 -20.71 -12.38 -11.67
N VAL A 241 -20.89 -11.25 -12.33
CA VAL A 241 -19.87 -10.63 -13.19
C VAL A 241 -19.78 -9.16 -12.82
N SER A 242 -18.58 -8.69 -12.61
CA SER A 242 -18.30 -7.28 -12.37
C SER A 242 -17.33 -6.75 -13.43
N LEU A 243 -17.46 -5.49 -13.78
CA LEU A 243 -16.43 -4.69 -14.43
C LEU A 243 -16.17 -3.50 -13.53
N LEU A 244 -14.93 -3.31 -13.12
CA LEU A 244 -14.55 -2.24 -12.19
C LEU A 244 -13.22 -1.61 -12.61
N GLY A 245 -13.01 -0.40 -12.14
CA GLY A 245 -11.72 0.27 -12.34
C GLY A 245 -11.60 1.55 -11.54
N THR A 246 -10.36 2.01 -11.47
CA THR A 246 -9.95 3.24 -10.81
C THR A 246 -8.97 3.98 -11.70
N TRP A 247 -9.22 5.26 -11.95
CA TRP A 247 -8.33 6.17 -12.64
C TRP A 247 -7.91 7.30 -11.71
N ASN A 248 -6.63 7.61 -11.71
CA ASN A 248 -6.05 8.62 -10.86
C ASN A 248 -5.12 9.54 -11.66
N SER A 249 -5.14 10.84 -11.36
CA SER A 249 -4.18 11.82 -11.86
C SER A 249 -3.80 12.76 -10.72
N THR A 250 -2.54 12.73 -10.34
CA THR A 250 -1.97 13.56 -9.27
C THR A 250 -0.89 14.47 -9.79
N ILE A 251 -0.73 15.61 -9.13
CA ILE A 251 0.46 16.44 -9.19
C ILE A 251 0.79 16.81 -7.74
N THR A 252 1.90 16.26 -7.24
CA THR A 252 2.33 16.45 -5.86
C THR A 252 3.66 17.19 -5.79
N SER A 253 3.99 17.73 -4.63
CA SER A 253 5.28 18.35 -4.35
C SER A 253 6.15 17.30 -3.64
N TYR A 254 7.21 16.84 -4.31
CA TYR A 254 8.10 15.81 -3.78
C TYR A 254 9.17 16.45 -2.88
N TYR A 255 8.99 16.34 -1.57
CA TYR A 255 9.92 16.88 -0.59
C TYR A 255 11.05 15.91 -0.29
N PRO A 256 12.33 16.35 -0.29
CA PRO A 256 13.44 15.56 0.19
C PRO A 256 13.21 15.11 1.64
N GLN A 257 13.67 13.89 1.95
CA GLN A 257 13.53 13.34 3.29
C GLN A 257 14.65 13.85 4.21
N ALA A 258 14.33 14.02 5.50
CA ALA A 258 15.27 14.54 6.48
C ALA A 258 16.27 13.48 6.93
N THR A 259 17.53 13.88 7.15
CA THR A 259 18.46 13.11 8.00
C THR A 259 18.20 13.41 9.47
N LEU A 260 18.70 12.58 10.39
CA LEU A 260 18.57 12.85 11.83
C LEU A 260 19.32 14.13 12.25
N GLN A 261 20.39 14.47 11.54
CA GLN A 261 21.13 15.71 11.76
C GLN A 261 20.27 16.93 11.37
N SER A 262 19.74 16.96 10.15
CA SER A 262 18.89 18.07 9.69
C SER A 262 17.61 18.19 10.54
N TRP A 263 17.00 17.07 10.95
CA TRP A 263 15.87 17.07 11.86
C TRP A 263 16.18 17.73 13.23
N ARG A 264 17.34 17.42 13.82
CA ARG A 264 17.76 18.01 15.11
C ARG A 264 18.12 19.47 14.99
N GLN A 265 18.69 19.88 13.85
CA GLN A 265 19.11 21.25 13.60
C GLN A 265 17.93 22.16 13.26
N ASP A 266 17.03 21.72 12.39
CA ASP A 266 16.05 22.58 11.72
C ASP A 266 14.61 22.27 12.17
N GLY A 267 14.38 21.11 12.77
CA GLY A 267 13.05 20.65 13.18
C GLY A 267 12.08 20.45 12.02
N VAL A 268 10.78 20.55 12.30
CA VAL A 268 9.70 20.22 11.37
C VAL A 268 9.70 21.14 10.14
N ARG A 269 9.93 22.43 10.32
CA ARG A 269 9.76 23.44 9.27
C ARG A 269 11.01 23.73 8.46
N GLY A 270 12.17 23.53 9.01
CA GLY A 270 13.44 23.84 8.35
C GLY A 270 14.07 22.68 7.62
N SER A 271 13.80 21.46 8.10
CA SER A 271 14.47 20.23 7.64
C SER A 271 14.10 19.88 6.21
N ASN A 272 15.10 20.00 5.31
CA ASN A 272 14.97 19.68 3.90
C ASN A 272 13.75 20.34 3.21
N ASN A 273 13.47 21.59 3.55
CA ASN A 273 12.41 22.35 2.90
C ASN A 273 12.84 22.80 1.51
N LEU A 274 11.84 22.95 0.65
CA LEU A 274 12.00 23.54 -0.66
C LEU A 274 11.92 25.07 -0.58
N ALA A 275 12.63 25.77 -1.46
CA ALA A 275 12.58 27.22 -1.58
C ALA A 275 11.28 27.67 -2.27
N ALA A 276 10.65 28.75 -1.77
CA ALA A 276 9.45 29.34 -2.36
C ALA A 276 9.75 30.12 -3.65
N THR A 277 10.96 30.68 -3.76
CA THR A 277 11.41 31.49 -4.87
C THR A 277 12.66 30.86 -5.52
N TYR A 278 12.82 31.06 -6.81
CA TYR A 278 14.01 30.64 -7.53
C TYR A 278 15.15 31.63 -7.28
N ASP A 279 16.28 31.14 -6.78
CA ASP A 279 17.47 31.95 -6.51
C ASP A 279 18.73 31.08 -6.68
N VAL A 280 19.46 31.32 -7.74
CA VAL A 280 20.72 30.60 -8.05
C VAL A 280 21.88 31.00 -7.10
N ASN A 281 21.74 32.07 -6.32
CA ASN A 281 22.75 32.51 -5.35
C ASN A 281 22.48 31.97 -3.94
N ASN A 282 21.42 31.19 -3.73
CA ASN A 282 21.18 30.54 -2.45
C ASN A 282 22.18 29.38 -2.22
N ALA A 283 22.20 28.84 -1.00
CA ALA A 283 23.11 27.76 -0.61
C ALA A 283 22.98 26.49 -1.47
N ASN A 284 21.82 26.28 -2.12
CA ASN A 284 21.53 25.13 -2.98
C ASN A 284 21.58 25.46 -4.48
N GLY A 285 22.06 26.67 -4.85
CA GLY A 285 22.21 27.07 -6.26
C GLY A 285 20.90 27.10 -7.05
N GLY A 286 19.74 27.29 -6.39
CA GLY A 286 18.41 27.29 -7.00
C GLY A 286 17.80 25.91 -7.27
N THR A 287 18.51 24.82 -6.99
CA THR A 287 18.02 23.45 -7.22
C THR A 287 16.88 23.05 -6.27
N ASP A 288 16.76 23.72 -5.14
CA ASP A 288 15.71 23.52 -4.13
C ASP A 288 14.39 24.25 -4.44
N TYR A 289 14.29 24.95 -5.57
CA TYR A 289 13.04 25.64 -5.93
C TYR A 289 11.88 24.65 -6.12
N TRP A 290 10.81 24.80 -5.32
CA TRP A 290 9.73 23.83 -5.21
C TRP A 290 9.07 23.42 -6.55
N ARG A 291 9.04 24.31 -7.55
CA ARG A 291 8.45 23.98 -8.85
C ARG A 291 9.26 22.96 -9.65
N LEU A 292 10.55 22.79 -9.34
CA LEU A 292 11.38 21.75 -9.94
C LEU A 292 11.06 20.35 -9.37
N TRP A 293 10.39 20.31 -8.21
CA TRP A 293 10.05 19.08 -7.46
C TRP A 293 8.58 18.68 -7.60
N ARG A 294 7.88 19.20 -8.61
CA ARG A 294 6.49 18.81 -8.88
C ARG A 294 6.44 17.48 -9.62
N ALA A 295 5.88 16.44 -8.96
CA ALA A 295 5.78 15.07 -9.42
C ALA A 295 4.37 14.79 -9.98
N PRO A 296 4.19 14.72 -11.31
CA PRO A 296 2.93 14.34 -11.94
C PRO A 296 2.85 12.83 -12.16
N GLU A 297 1.69 12.24 -11.88
CA GLU A 297 1.44 10.81 -12.07
C GLU A 297 0.03 10.57 -12.60
N ARG A 298 -0.15 9.52 -13.42
CA ARG A 298 -1.44 8.99 -13.87
C ARG A 298 -1.44 7.48 -13.82
N THR A 299 -2.49 6.92 -13.25
CA THR A 299 -2.68 5.48 -13.17
C THR A 299 -4.09 5.10 -13.58
N LEU A 300 -4.22 3.93 -14.19
CA LEU A 300 -5.49 3.28 -14.50
C LEU A 300 -5.36 1.80 -14.12
N TYR A 301 -6.24 1.34 -13.27
CA TYR A 301 -6.44 -0.08 -12.98
C TYR A 301 -7.83 -0.48 -13.44
N ALA A 302 -7.97 -1.59 -14.14
CA ALA A 302 -9.23 -2.12 -14.58
C ALA A 302 -9.26 -3.64 -14.47
N GLY A 303 -10.37 -4.21 -14.04
CA GLY A 303 -10.54 -5.66 -13.89
C GLY A 303 -11.99 -6.09 -14.02
N ALA A 304 -12.17 -7.38 -14.30
CA ALA A 304 -13.50 -7.97 -14.45
C ALA A 304 -13.61 -9.28 -13.66
N PRO A 305 -13.81 -9.22 -12.33
CA PRO A 305 -14.08 -10.42 -11.53
C PRO A 305 -15.37 -11.11 -11.99
N ILE A 306 -15.27 -12.40 -12.25
CA ILE A 306 -16.33 -13.26 -12.76
C ILE A 306 -16.42 -14.49 -11.87
N HIS A 307 -17.59 -14.75 -11.31
CA HIS A 307 -17.93 -15.99 -10.61
C HIS A 307 -19.09 -16.67 -11.32
N LEU A 308 -18.88 -17.89 -11.82
CA LEU A 308 -19.88 -18.68 -12.50
C LEU A 308 -20.11 -20.01 -11.81
N ARG A 309 -21.32 -20.28 -11.43
CA ARG A 309 -21.74 -21.59 -10.95
C ARG A 309 -22.11 -22.46 -12.15
N LEU A 310 -21.20 -23.35 -12.57
CA LEU A 310 -21.38 -24.21 -13.75
C LEU A 310 -22.31 -25.37 -13.46
N THR A 311 -22.20 -25.97 -12.26
CA THR A 311 -23.12 -26.99 -11.74
C THR A 311 -23.36 -26.74 -10.25
N GLU A 312 -24.09 -27.61 -9.56
CA GLU A 312 -24.27 -27.51 -8.10
C GLU A 312 -22.95 -27.61 -7.33
N ASN A 313 -21.98 -28.35 -7.88
CA ASN A 313 -20.71 -28.66 -7.24
C ASN A 313 -19.48 -28.04 -7.92
N LEU A 314 -19.65 -27.45 -9.09
CA LEU A 314 -18.55 -26.89 -9.87
C LEU A 314 -18.77 -25.40 -10.11
N SER A 315 -17.78 -24.57 -9.72
CA SER A 315 -17.75 -23.15 -10.04
C SER A 315 -16.44 -22.73 -10.68
N LEU A 316 -16.48 -21.65 -11.45
CA LEU A 316 -15.34 -20.99 -12.07
C LEU A 316 -15.24 -19.57 -11.52
N ASP A 317 -14.07 -19.23 -11.01
CA ASP A 317 -13.68 -17.88 -10.66
C ASP A 317 -12.58 -17.42 -11.61
N THR A 318 -12.76 -16.26 -12.24
CA THR A 318 -11.73 -15.70 -13.12
C THR A 318 -11.74 -14.18 -13.04
N THR A 319 -10.55 -13.57 -12.99
CA THR A 319 -10.39 -12.13 -12.92
C THR A 319 -9.35 -11.67 -13.93
N PRO A 320 -9.74 -11.34 -15.17
CA PRO A 320 -8.89 -10.60 -16.08
C PRO A 320 -8.69 -9.17 -15.58
N TYR A 321 -7.48 -8.62 -15.79
CA TYR A 321 -7.13 -7.28 -15.35
C TYR A 321 -6.11 -6.60 -16.29
N ALA A 322 -6.08 -5.28 -16.22
CA ALA A 322 -5.09 -4.45 -16.87
C ALA A 322 -4.73 -3.24 -15.99
N GLN A 323 -3.48 -2.80 -16.10
CA GLN A 323 -2.95 -1.61 -15.43
C GLN A 323 -2.17 -0.79 -16.46
N PHE A 324 -2.30 0.52 -16.38
CA PHE A 324 -1.44 1.48 -17.06
C PHE A 324 -1.01 2.53 -16.06
N ALA A 325 0.28 2.86 -16.03
CA ALA A 325 0.79 3.96 -15.24
C ALA A 325 1.81 4.78 -16.04
N TYR A 326 1.80 6.08 -15.79
CA TYR A 326 2.85 7.00 -16.18
C TYR A 326 3.10 7.96 -15.02
N GLY A 327 4.37 8.06 -14.60
CA GLY A 327 4.78 8.94 -13.52
C GLY A 327 6.13 9.59 -13.81
N ASN A 328 6.37 10.70 -13.13
CA ASN A 328 7.66 11.38 -13.13
C ASN A 328 8.00 11.82 -11.70
N VAL A 329 9.09 11.31 -11.16
CA VAL A 329 9.68 11.74 -9.87
C VAL A 329 10.86 12.66 -10.17
N PRO A 330 10.71 13.98 -10.04
CA PRO A 330 11.72 14.94 -10.41
C PRO A 330 12.54 15.47 -9.23
N GLY A 331 13.60 16.19 -9.57
CA GLY A 331 14.37 17.03 -8.65
C GLY A 331 15.11 18.14 -9.38
N GLY A 332 15.39 19.23 -8.66
CA GLY A 332 16.34 20.23 -9.16
C GLY A 332 17.75 19.67 -9.10
N SER A 333 18.52 19.85 -10.16
CA SER A 333 19.91 19.43 -10.30
C SER A 333 20.72 20.44 -11.08
N THR A 334 22.00 20.26 -11.17
CA THR A 334 22.89 21.04 -12.03
C THR A 334 23.45 20.16 -13.15
N LEU A 335 23.69 20.74 -14.31
CA LEU A 335 24.30 20.08 -15.46
C LEU A 335 25.31 21.00 -16.11
N SER A 336 26.51 20.50 -16.36
CA SER A 336 27.54 21.22 -17.13
C SER A 336 27.15 21.25 -18.60
N GLU A 337 27.50 22.35 -19.32
CA GLU A 337 27.27 22.48 -20.78
C GLU A 337 28.26 21.67 -21.62
N SER A 338 29.35 21.20 -21.02
CA SER A 338 30.38 20.40 -21.70
C SER A 338 30.99 19.36 -20.77
N GLY A 339 31.76 18.43 -21.32
CA GLY A 339 32.35 17.34 -20.53
C GLY A 339 31.35 16.29 -20.09
N LEU A 340 30.30 16.12 -20.89
CA LEU A 340 29.16 15.24 -20.58
C LEU A 340 29.47 13.78 -20.93
N TYR A 341 28.65 12.89 -20.35
CA TYR A 341 28.71 11.45 -20.57
C TYR A 341 27.31 10.90 -20.92
N SER A 342 27.29 9.91 -21.80
CA SER A 342 26.16 8.99 -21.96
C SER A 342 26.58 7.63 -21.42
N GLY A 343 26.01 7.21 -20.31
CA GLY A 343 26.54 6.06 -19.58
C GLY A 343 28.01 6.27 -19.21
N THR A 344 28.91 5.38 -19.65
CA THR A 344 30.34 5.47 -19.42
C THR A 344 31.10 6.17 -20.59
N GLN A 345 30.41 6.57 -21.66
CA GLN A 345 30.99 7.17 -22.83
C GLN A 345 31.03 8.69 -22.73
N ALA A 346 32.23 9.29 -22.83
CA ALA A 346 32.38 10.73 -22.90
C ALA A 346 31.83 11.29 -24.23
N LEU A 347 31.15 12.42 -24.16
CA LEU A 347 30.52 13.12 -25.26
C LEU A 347 31.37 14.34 -25.65
N SER A 348 31.39 14.68 -26.92
CA SER A 348 32.05 15.90 -27.45
C SER A 348 31.08 17.07 -27.60
N ASP A 349 29.83 16.88 -27.23
CA ASP A 349 28.78 17.89 -27.35
C ASP A 349 28.99 19.04 -26.36
N VAL A 350 28.63 20.25 -26.82
CA VAL A 350 28.52 21.44 -25.99
C VAL A 350 27.08 21.92 -26.06
N LEU A 351 26.41 21.89 -24.90
CA LEU A 351 25.04 22.34 -24.79
C LEU A 351 24.96 23.87 -24.69
N SER A 352 23.78 24.42 -24.95
CA SER A 352 23.45 25.82 -24.70
C SER A 352 22.15 25.88 -23.92
N LEU A 353 22.24 26.06 -22.61
CA LEU A 353 21.13 25.96 -21.68
C LEU A 353 20.68 27.33 -21.17
N PRO A 354 19.37 27.64 -21.10
CA PRO A 354 18.87 29.01 -20.80
C PRO A 354 19.30 29.55 -19.43
N SER A 355 19.45 28.65 -18.42
CA SER A 355 19.84 29.01 -17.05
C SER A 355 21.35 28.95 -16.80
N ALA A 356 22.18 28.72 -17.84
CA ALA A 356 23.60 28.51 -17.64
C ALA A 356 24.32 29.78 -17.12
N GLN A 357 25.15 29.58 -16.10
CA GLN A 357 26.09 30.54 -15.55
C GLN A 357 27.44 29.84 -15.44
N ASP A 358 28.47 30.47 -16.00
CA ASP A 358 29.85 29.93 -16.03
C ASP A 358 29.94 28.46 -16.51
N GLY A 359 29.13 28.12 -17.56
CA GLY A 359 29.10 26.78 -18.15
C GLY A 359 28.35 25.70 -17.38
N THR A 360 27.61 26.07 -16.29
CA THR A 360 26.74 25.19 -15.52
C THR A 360 25.33 25.74 -15.46
N ALA A 361 24.33 24.90 -15.74
CA ALA A 361 22.93 25.28 -15.71
C ALA A 361 22.15 24.52 -14.61
N VAL A 362 21.15 25.19 -14.04
CA VAL A 362 20.11 24.49 -13.28
C VAL A 362 19.20 23.75 -14.26
N VAL A 363 18.98 22.50 -14.02
CA VAL A 363 18.10 21.65 -14.81
C VAL A 363 17.12 20.93 -13.89
N ARG A 364 16.06 20.41 -14.46
CA ARG A 364 15.20 19.47 -13.77
C ARG A 364 15.58 18.06 -14.18
N ALA A 365 16.18 17.31 -13.26
CA ALA A 365 16.40 15.89 -13.43
C ALA A 365 15.04 15.17 -13.25
N ASN A 366 14.74 14.22 -14.11
CA ASN A 366 13.49 13.50 -14.11
C ASN A 366 13.77 12.00 -14.01
N TYR A 367 12.90 11.30 -13.30
CA TYR A 367 12.78 9.85 -13.35
C TYR A 367 11.39 9.52 -13.85
N THR A 368 11.28 9.15 -15.11
CA THR A 368 10.00 8.81 -15.75
C THR A 368 9.84 7.31 -15.84
N GLN A 369 8.66 6.83 -15.45
CA GLN A 369 8.25 5.45 -15.60
C GLN A 369 6.98 5.39 -16.43
N ARG A 370 6.98 4.55 -17.47
CA ARG A 370 5.79 4.17 -18.20
C ARG A 370 5.63 2.67 -18.13
N SER A 371 4.57 2.23 -17.48
CA SER A 371 4.33 0.83 -17.25
C SER A 371 2.96 0.38 -17.76
N TYR A 372 2.92 -0.84 -18.25
CA TYR A 372 1.72 -1.55 -18.67
C TYR A 372 1.73 -2.95 -18.08
N ARG A 373 0.60 -3.40 -17.58
CA ARG A 373 0.39 -4.77 -17.10
C ARG A 373 -0.95 -5.29 -17.61
N SER A 374 -0.99 -6.57 -18.01
CA SER A 374 -2.24 -7.29 -18.24
C SER A 374 -2.11 -8.74 -17.85
N GLY A 375 -3.19 -9.30 -17.34
CA GLY A 375 -3.15 -10.68 -16.88
C GLY A 375 -4.54 -11.20 -16.50
N PHE A 376 -4.55 -12.39 -15.98
CA PHE A 376 -5.75 -12.98 -15.38
C PHE A 376 -5.40 -14.07 -14.37
N THR A 377 -6.26 -14.21 -13.38
CA THR A 377 -6.35 -15.43 -12.56
C THR A 377 -7.57 -16.22 -12.98
N SER A 378 -7.50 -17.55 -12.95
CA SER A 378 -8.66 -18.41 -13.22
C SER A 378 -8.56 -19.65 -12.35
N ALA A 379 -9.64 -20.01 -11.66
CA ALA A 379 -9.71 -21.18 -10.77
C ALA A 379 -11.02 -21.92 -10.95
N LEU A 380 -10.94 -23.25 -10.98
CA LEU A 380 -12.07 -24.15 -10.88
C LEU A 380 -12.17 -24.67 -9.45
N HIS A 381 -13.34 -24.56 -8.84
CA HIS A 381 -13.68 -25.12 -7.55
C HIS A 381 -14.63 -26.30 -7.72
N TYR A 382 -14.31 -27.42 -7.11
CA TYR A 382 -15.13 -28.62 -7.15
C TYR A 382 -15.41 -29.17 -5.75
N LYS A 383 -16.68 -29.05 -5.33
CA LYS A 383 -17.16 -29.50 -4.03
C LYS A 383 -17.66 -30.92 -4.08
N VAL A 384 -17.06 -31.81 -3.30
CA VAL A 384 -17.50 -33.20 -3.16
C VAL A 384 -17.35 -33.70 -1.73
N GLY A 385 -18.46 -34.05 -1.10
CA GLY A 385 -18.47 -34.46 0.31
C GLY A 385 -18.00 -33.34 1.23
N TRP A 386 -16.89 -33.54 1.91
CA TRP A 386 -16.24 -32.59 2.81
C TRP A 386 -15.07 -31.80 2.17
N ASN A 387 -14.75 -32.08 0.90
CA ASN A 387 -13.67 -31.44 0.17
C ASN A 387 -14.21 -30.32 -0.74
N ASP A 388 -13.43 -29.25 -0.85
CA ASP A 388 -13.58 -28.17 -1.84
C ASP A 388 -12.23 -28.03 -2.56
N PHE A 389 -12.07 -28.78 -3.66
CA PHE A 389 -10.86 -28.77 -4.46
C PHE A 389 -10.78 -27.50 -5.29
N VAL A 390 -9.60 -26.90 -5.36
CA VAL A 390 -9.29 -25.81 -6.27
C VAL A 390 -8.14 -26.18 -7.19
N ALA A 391 -8.26 -25.86 -8.46
CA ALA A 391 -7.18 -25.91 -9.43
C ALA A 391 -7.21 -24.64 -10.26
N GLY A 392 -6.10 -23.90 -10.32
CA GLY A 392 -6.09 -22.61 -10.99
C GLY A 392 -4.78 -22.27 -11.67
N TYR A 393 -4.86 -21.19 -12.44
CA TYR A 393 -3.76 -20.66 -13.22
C TYR A 393 -3.78 -19.13 -13.15
N TRP A 394 -2.60 -18.56 -12.99
CA TRP A 394 -2.35 -17.11 -13.09
C TRP A 394 -1.36 -16.84 -14.21
N TYR A 395 -1.69 -15.89 -15.07
CA TYR A 395 -0.81 -15.33 -16.08
C TYR A 395 -0.73 -13.82 -15.92
N ASP A 396 0.48 -13.26 -16.00
CA ASP A 396 0.76 -11.84 -15.94
C ASP A 396 1.81 -11.47 -16.98
N TYR A 397 1.55 -10.41 -17.72
CA TYR A 397 2.49 -9.76 -18.63
C TYR A 397 2.67 -8.33 -18.19
N SER A 398 3.91 -7.88 -18.08
CA SER A 398 4.22 -6.47 -17.82
C SER A 398 5.35 -5.96 -18.72
N ASP A 399 5.22 -4.69 -19.08
CA ASP A 399 6.14 -3.91 -19.91
C ASP A 399 6.44 -2.62 -19.15
N ASP A 400 7.69 -2.45 -18.74
CA ASP A 400 8.18 -1.34 -17.95
C ASP A 400 9.28 -0.62 -18.67
N ASN A 401 9.10 0.70 -18.88
CA ASN A 401 10.07 1.57 -19.52
C ASN A 401 10.39 2.74 -18.58
N GLU A 402 11.63 2.80 -18.12
CA GLU A 402 12.15 3.81 -17.21
C GLU A 402 13.23 4.63 -17.89
N GLN A 403 13.12 5.96 -17.81
CA GLN A 403 14.09 6.89 -18.38
C GLN A 403 14.39 8.03 -17.41
N GLN A 404 15.61 8.53 -17.45
CA GLN A 404 16.06 9.66 -16.65
C GLN A 404 16.48 10.84 -17.55
N PRO A 405 15.52 11.53 -18.18
CA PRO A 405 15.80 12.69 -19.02
C PRO A 405 16.00 13.95 -18.17
N PHE A 406 16.71 14.92 -18.73
CA PHE A 406 16.83 16.27 -18.18
C PHE A 406 15.91 17.22 -18.93
N THR A 407 15.25 18.11 -18.19
CA THR A 407 14.41 19.18 -18.73
C THR A 407 15.07 20.53 -18.48
N SER A 408 15.12 21.39 -19.48
CA SER A 408 15.66 22.73 -19.35
C SER A 408 14.83 23.60 -18.40
N VAL A 409 15.53 24.45 -17.67
CA VAL A 409 14.96 25.44 -16.76
C VAL A 409 15.27 26.83 -17.30
N ALA A 410 14.26 27.70 -17.35
CA ALA A 410 14.43 29.07 -17.76
C ALA A 410 15.14 29.91 -16.67
N VAL A 411 15.60 31.10 -17.04
CA VAL A 411 16.32 32.02 -16.13
C VAL A 411 15.47 32.44 -14.91
N ASP A 412 14.16 32.32 -14.98
CA ASP A 412 13.21 32.58 -13.88
C ASP A 412 12.85 31.32 -13.07
N GLY A 413 13.49 30.20 -13.35
CA GLY A 413 13.23 28.92 -12.68
C GLY A 413 12.05 28.12 -13.26
N ALA A 414 11.42 28.59 -14.35
CA ALA A 414 10.31 27.85 -14.94
C ALA A 414 10.81 26.59 -15.66
N ALA A 415 10.24 25.42 -15.32
CA ALA A 415 10.45 24.19 -16.04
C ALA A 415 9.44 24.09 -17.21
N ALA A 416 9.93 23.81 -18.42
CA ALA A 416 9.12 23.83 -19.63
C ALA A 416 8.04 22.75 -19.69
N ASP A 417 8.27 21.60 -19.06
CA ASP A 417 7.34 20.46 -19.01
C ASP A 417 7.54 19.63 -17.74
N ILE A 418 6.54 19.62 -16.87
CA ILE A 418 6.61 18.82 -15.62
C ILE A 418 6.45 17.32 -15.88
N TRP A 419 5.87 16.92 -17.02
CA TRP A 419 5.70 15.52 -17.41
C TRP A 419 6.94 14.92 -18.07
N ALA A 420 7.89 15.76 -18.53
CA ALA A 420 9.07 15.36 -19.31
C ALA A 420 8.73 14.55 -20.58
N THR A 421 7.59 14.87 -21.22
CA THR A 421 7.08 14.15 -22.39
C THR A 421 7.31 14.91 -23.70
N ARG A 422 7.57 16.21 -23.64
CA ARG A 422 7.78 17.05 -24.83
C ARG A 422 9.25 17.09 -25.21
N ASN A 423 9.59 16.62 -26.43
CA ASN A 423 10.94 16.66 -26.96
C ASN A 423 11.55 18.07 -26.95
N SER A 424 10.74 19.13 -27.13
CA SER A 424 11.23 20.52 -27.10
C SER A 424 11.62 21.02 -25.70
N ALA A 425 11.25 20.30 -24.66
CA ALA A 425 11.55 20.63 -23.27
C ALA A 425 12.71 19.80 -22.70
N THR A 426 12.93 18.61 -23.24
CA THR A 426 14.03 17.72 -22.85
C THR A 426 15.32 18.10 -23.55
N ILE A 427 16.44 17.86 -22.89
CA ILE A 427 17.80 18.20 -23.41
C ILE A 427 18.25 17.14 -24.38
N HIS A 428 18.71 17.58 -25.57
CA HIS A 428 19.16 16.72 -26.63
C HIS A 428 20.62 17.05 -27.04
N LEU A 429 21.30 16.04 -27.48
CA LEU A 429 22.64 16.11 -28.08
C LEU A 429 22.57 16.62 -29.53
N SER A 430 23.71 16.93 -30.11
CA SER A 430 23.83 17.45 -31.50
C SER A 430 23.34 16.47 -32.57
N ASP A 431 23.36 15.17 -32.28
CA ASP A 431 22.83 14.10 -33.12
C ASP A 431 21.30 13.89 -32.98
N GLY A 432 20.65 14.67 -32.13
CA GLY A 432 19.22 14.58 -31.84
C GLY A 432 18.83 13.53 -30.79
N GLN A 433 19.78 12.77 -30.24
CA GLN A 433 19.51 11.86 -29.14
C GLN A 433 19.24 12.63 -27.85
N GLN A 434 18.38 12.09 -27.00
CA GLN A 434 18.09 12.67 -25.69
C GLN A 434 19.24 12.38 -24.72
N LEU A 435 19.66 13.37 -23.95
CA LEU A 435 20.60 13.16 -22.85
C LEU A 435 19.88 12.48 -21.68
N LEU A 436 20.36 11.31 -21.28
CA LEU A 436 19.76 10.46 -20.26
C LEU A 436 20.78 10.04 -19.20
N GLY A 437 20.40 10.09 -17.91
CA GLY A 437 21.14 9.49 -16.80
C GLY A 437 20.85 7.99 -16.63
N GLY A 438 19.69 7.52 -17.10
CA GLY A 438 19.25 6.12 -17.09
C GLY A 438 18.27 5.82 -18.22
N SER A 439 18.32 4.61 -18.78
CA SER A 439 17.36 4.16 -19.81
C SER A 439 17.22 2.65 -19.79
N ASN A 440 16.15 2.16 -19.18
CA ASN A 440 15.90 0.75 -18.95
C ASN A 440 14.55 0.35 -19.55
N HIS A 441 14.48 -0.83 -20.14
CA HIS A 441 13.25 -1.42 -20.62
C HIS A 441 13.18 -2.88 -20.21
N THR A 442 12.12 -3.29 -19.52
CA THR A 442 11.94 -4.66 -19.02
C THR A 442 10.58 -5.22 -19.40
N ILE A 443 10.59 -6.38 -20.05
CA ILE A 443 9.40 -7.19 -20.26
C ILE A 443 9.45 -8.35 -19.28
N SER A 444 8.38 -8.50 -18.47
CA SER A 444 8.24 -9.62 -17.55
C SER A 444 7.02 -10.46 -17.90
N GLN A 445 7.16 -11.78 -17.79
CA GLN A 445 6.08 -12.74 -17.94
C GLN A 445 6.07 -13.67 -16.74
N THR A 446 4.91 -13.80 -16.10
CA THR A 446 4.72 -14.69 -14.97
C THR A 446 3.61 -15.68 -15.30
N SER A 447 3.86 -16.93 -14.98
CA SER A 447 2.87 -18.02 -15.02
C SER A 447 2.88 -18.71 -13.68
N ALA A 448 1.71 -18.98 -13.10
CA ALA A 448 1.63 -19.80 -11.91
C ALA A 448 0.50 -20.81 -12.00
N LEU A 449 0.81 -22.03 -11.61
CA LEU A 449 -0.17 -23.11 -11.41
C LEU A 449 -0.38 -23.28 -9.91
N TYR A 450 -1.62 -23.48 -9.50
CA TYR A 450 -1.92 -23.79 -8.11
C TYR A 450 -3.04 -24.81 -7.97
N VAL A 451 -2.91 -25.60 -6.93
CA VAL A 451 -3.90 -26.59 -6.52
C VAL A 451 -4.09 -26.54 -5.01
N GLY A 452 -5.29 -26.82 -4.55
CA GLY A 452 -5.57 -26.86 -3.12
C GLY A 452 -6.81 -27.69 -2.80
N ASP A 453 -6.98 -27.95 -1.51
CA ASP A 453 -8.17 -28.59 -0.97
C ASP A 453 -8.53 -27.96 0.37
N HIS A 454 -9.77 -27.51 0.50
CA HIS A 454 -10.35 -27.10 1.76
C HIS A 454 -11.24 -28.24 2.28
N ILE A 455 -10.80 -28.88 3.36
CA ILE A 455 -11.45 -30.04 3.96
C ILE A 455 -12.22 -29.58 5.19
N SER A 456 -13.57 -29.71 5.16
CA SER A 456 -14.44 -29.32 6.26
C SER A 456 -15.05 -30.55 6.93
N LEU A 457 -14.65 -30.83 8.17
CA LEU A 457 -15.03 -31.99 8.94
C LEU A 457 -15.90 -31.62 10.17
N PHE A 458 -16.66 -32.57 10.66
CA PHE A 458 -17.47 -32.43 11.88
C PHE A 458 -18.43 -31.21 11.86
N ARG A 459 -19.12 -31.00 10.74
CA ARG A 459 -19.98 -29.82 10.50
C ARG A 459 -19.21 -28.52 10.64
N ASP A 460 -18.07 -28.44 9.96
CA ASP A 460 -17.17 -27.30 9.94
C ASP A 460 -16.53 -26.92 11.31
N ARG A 461 -16.46 -27.90 12.26
CA ARG A 461 -15.68 -27.68 13.48
C ARG A 461 -14.18 -27.80 13.24
N LEU A 462 -13.76 -28.67 12.32
CA LEU A 462 -12.38 -28.81 11.89
C LEU A 462 -12.29 -28.46 10.40
N ALA A 463 -11.50 -27.45 10.08
CA ALA A 463 -11.13 -27.09 8.70
C ALA A 463 -9.63 -27.30 8.50
N ILE A 464 -9.26 -27.88 7.36
CA ILE A 464 -7.88 -28.10 6.95
C ILE A 464 -7.73 -27.52 5.54
N ASP A 465 -6.77 -26.62 5.36
CA ASP A 465 -6.39 -26.03 4.07
C ASP A 465 -5.05 -26.61 3.63
N LEU A 466 -5.04 -27.27 2.49
CA LEU A 466 -3.84 -27.75 1.82
C LEU A 466 -3.68 -26.99 0.51
N GLY A 467 -2.47 -26.56 0.19
CA GLY A 467 -2.25 -25.87 -1.07
C GLY A 467 -0.81 -25.96 -1.54
N PHE A 468 -0.66 -25.86 -2.85
CA PHE A 468 0.62 -25.75 -3.52
C PHE A 468 0.49 -24.80 -4.70
N LYS A 469 1.43 -23.88 -4.84
CA LYS A 469 1.53 -22.96 -5.98
C LYS A 469 2.95 -22.98 -6.50
N GLU A 470 3.12 -23.10 -7.81
CA GLU A 470 4.40 -22.92 -8.49
C GLU A 470 4.35 -21.65 -9.29
N VAL A 471 5.24 -20.69 -9.00
CA VAL A 471 5.35 -19.42 -9.73
C VAL A 471 6.58 -19.48 -10.61
N MET A 472 6.39 -19.33 -11.91
CA MET A 472 7.44 -19.27 -12.93
C MET A 472 7.48 -17.88 -13.51
N MET A 473 8.64 -17.23 -13.49
CA MET A 473 8.83 -15.86 -13.96
C MET A 473 10.01 -15.79 -14.93
N SER A 474 9.80 -15.07 -16.02
CA SER A 474 10.84 -14.72 -17.02
C SER A 474 10.88 -13.21 -17.18
N ARG A 475 12.08 -12.63 -17.18
CA ARG A 475 12.32 -11.22 -17.43
C ARG A 475 13.38 -11.04 -18.50
N ASN A 476 13.08 -10.17 -19.47
CA ASN A 476 14.00 -9.73 -20.52
C ASN A 476 14.18 -8.22 -20.37
N GLY A 477 15.39 -7.81 -20.03
CA GLY A 477 15.72 -6.41 -19.81
C GLY A 477 16.83 -5.91 -20.70
N THR A 478 16.77 -4.62 -21.04
CA THR A 478 17.84 -3.90 -21.77
C THR A 478 18.17 -2.61 -21.03
N ASN A 479 19.47 -2.31 -20.92
CA ASN A 479 19.99 -1.00 -20.54
C ASN A 479 20.50 -0.32 -21.83
N ALA A 480 19.85 0.76 -22.23
CA ALA A 480 20.19 1.44 -23.50
C ALA A 480 21.37 2.41 -23.37
N LEU A 481 21.86 2.68 -22.16
CA LEU A 481 23.06 3.53 -22.01
C LEU A 481 24.33 2.75 -22.35
N PRO A 482 25.34 3.40 -23.00
CA PRO A 482 26.67 2.83 -23.19
C PRO A 482 27.28 2.40 -21.83
N GLY A 483 27.74 1.14 -21.78
CA GLY A 483 28.31 0.60 -20.55
C GLY A 483 28.46 -0.93 -20.59
N PRO A 484 28.90 -1.55 -19.50
CA PRO A 484 29.15 -3.00 -19.44
C PRO A 484 27.86 -3.85 -19.45
N GLN A 485 26.72 -3.24 -19.21
CA GLN A 485 25.42 -3.89 -19.13
C GLN A 485 24.55 -3.50 -20.32
N TYR A 486 24.18 -4.44 -21.19
CA TYR A 486 23.19 -4.20 -22.24
C TYR A 486 21.95 -5.09 -22.07
N HIS A 487 22.15 -6.38 -21.79
CA HIS A 487 21.05 -7.32 -21.50
C HIS A 487 21.09 -7.76 -20.06
N VAL A 488 19.92 -7.76 -19.43
CA VAL A 488 19.71 -8.25 -18.07
C VAL A 488 18.50 -9.19 -18.07
N ASN A 489 18.77 -10.49 -18.17
CA ASN A 489 17.73 -11.51 -18.28
C ASN A 489 17.74 -12.40 -17.03
N THR A 490 16.56 -12.66 -16.49
CA THR A 490 16.40 -13.57 -15.35
C THR A 490 15.24 -14.51 -15.55
N ASN A 491 15.41 -15.77 -15.08
CA ASN A 491 14.35 -16.76 -15.01
C ASN A 491 14.33 -17.35 -13.61
N SER A 492 13.16 -17.55 -13.04
CA SER A 492 13.02 -18.18 -11.74
C SER A 492 11.75 -19.02 -11.66
N ALA A 493 11.80 -20.05 -10.81
CA ALA A 493 10.65 -20.85 -10.42
C ALA A 493 10.64 -20.96 -8.89
N VAL A 494 9.46 -20.79 -8.27
CA VAL A 494 9.32 -20.72 -6.83
C VAL A 494 8.16 -21.59 -6.37
N PRO A 495 8.45 -22.74 -5.69
CA PRO A 495 7.42 -23.60 -5.10
C PRO A 495 6.94 -23.02 -3.76
N LEU A 496 5.62 -22.91 -3.59
CA LEU A 496 4.97 -22.33 -2.44
C LEU A 496 3.95 -23.30 -1.81
N PRO A 497 4.40 -24.30 -1.03
CA PRO A 497 3.52 -25.15 -0.26
C PRO A 497 2.89 -24.38 0.90
N ARG A 498 1.66 -24.77 1.27
CA ARG A 498 0.93 -24.21 2.41
C ARG A 498 0.09 -25.25 3.12
N LEU A 499 -0.05 -25.07 4.43
CA LEU A 499 -0.89 -25.88 5.31
C LEU A 499 -1.57 -24.95 6.30
N GLY A 500 -2.87 -25.08 6.43
CA GLY A 500 -3.66 -24.39 7.46
C GLY A 500 -4.57 -25.36 8.19
N LEU A 501 -4.81 -25.12 9.47
CA LEU A 501 -5.74 -25.88 10.29
C LEU A 501 -6.51 -24.94 11.19
N ARG A 502 -7.82 -25.13 11.28
CA ARG A 502 -8.67 -24.44 12.26
C ARG A 502 -9.52 -25.46 13.00
N TRP A 503 -9.51 -25.38 14.33
CA TRP A 503 -10.39 -26.19 15.19
C TRP A 503 -11.28 -25.31 16.06
N ARG A 504 -12.59 -25.34 15.80
CA ARG A 504 -13.64 -24.69 16.58
C ARG A 504 -14.13 -25.65 17.66
N PHE A 505 -13.59 -25.51 18.87
CA PHE A 505 -13.91 -26.40 19.99
C PHE A 505 -15.19 -25.98 20.74
N THR A 506 -15.60 -24.70 20.65
CA THR A 506 -16.94 -24.22 21.02
C THR A 506 -17.54 -23.42 19.85
N ASP A 507 -18.78 -23.00 19.96
CA ASP A 507 -19.41 -22.14 18.93
C ASP A 507 -18.82 -20.72 18.90
N GLN A 508 -18.09 -20.33 19.94
CA GLN A 508 -17.47 -19.01 20.08
C GLN A 508 -15.95 -19.02 20.00
N ASP A 509 -15.33 -20.17 20.26
CA ASP A 509 -13.88 -20.27 20.46
C ASP A 509 -13.24 -21.21 19.45
N GLN A 510 -12.16 -20.78 18.85
CA GLN A 510 -11.38 -21.55 17.90
C GLN A 510 -9.89 -21.30 18.04
N ILE A 511 -9.10 -22.30 17.68
CA ILE A 511 -7.66 -22.18 17.47
C ILE A 511 -7.37 -22.42 15.99
N PHE A 512 -6.30 -21.82 15.50
CA PHE A 512 -5.79 -22.09 14.17
C PHE A 512 -4.27 -22.24 14.17
N LEU A 513 -3.79 -22.99 13.18
CA LEU A 513 -2.38 -23.16 12.85
C LEU A 513 -2.22 -22.86 11.37
N ASN A 514 -1.17 -22.15 11.01
CA ASN A 514 -0.84 -21.85 9.62
C ASN A 514 0.67 -22.03 9.42
N ALA A 515 1.04 -22.72 8.35
CA ALA A 515 2.40 -22.84 7.87
C ALA A 515 2.39 -22.55 6.37
N THR A 516 2.94 -21.42 5.98
CA THR A 516 2.84 -20.91 4.60
C THR A 516 4.20 -20.44 4.12
N THR A 517 4.52 -20.75 2.88
CA THR A 517 5.68 -20.18 2.21
C THR A 517 5.26 -19.01 1.35
N ASN A 518 6.07 -17.96 1.34
CA ASN A 518 5.88 -16.79 0.52
C ASN A 518 7.20 -16.38 -0.12
N PHE A 519 7.15 -15.50 -1.10
CA PHE A 519 8.33 -15.00 -1.76
C PHE A 519 8.17 -13.52 -2.16
N ARG A 520 9.29 -12.89 -2.45
CA ARG A 520 9.38 -11.62 -3.16
C ARG A 520 10.39 -11.78 -4.29
N ALA A 521 9.97 -11.42 -5.50
CA ALA A 521 10.87 -11.31 -6.64
C ALA A 521 11.79 -10.10 -6.47
N PRO A 522 13.00 -10.08 -7.02
CA PRO A 522 13.84 -8.89 -7.07
C PRO A 522 13.13 -7.76 -7.81
N ASP A 523 13.33 -6.52 -7.32
CA ASP A 523 12.84 -5.31 -8.00
C ASP A 523 13.41 -5.27 -9.42
N VAL A 524 12.63 -4.77 -10.37
CA VAL A 524 13.06 -4.67 -11.77
C VAL A 524 14.28 -3.73 -11.89
N THR A 525 14.22 -2.60 -11.19
CA THR A 525 15.27 -1.58 -11.17
C THR A 525 16.59 -2.06 -10.56
N ALA A 526 16.55 -3.07 -9.67
CA ALA A 526 17.75 -3.60 -9.02
C ALA A 526 18.76 -4.24 -10.00
N PHE A 527 18.37 -4.48 -11.23
CA PHE A 527 19.24 -5.10 -12.24
C PHE A 527 20.08 -4.11 -13.02
N TYR A 528 19.76 -2.81 -13.02
CA TYR A 528 20.32 -1.83 -13.96
C TYR A 528 21.30 -0.87 -13.31
N ASN A 529 22.39 -0.61 -14.01
CA ASN A 529 23.28 0.50 -13.70
C ASN A 529 22.69 1.82 -14.19
N THR A 530 22.83 2.87 -13.38
CA THR A 530 22.63 4.27 -13.82
C THR A 530 23.92 5.07 -13.61
N TYR A 531 24.08 6.16 -14.36
CA TYR A 531 25.33 6.92 -14.40
C TYR A 531 25.06 8.41 -14.29
N ASP A 532 25.97 9.12 -13.61
CA ASP A 532 26.01 10.58 -13.59
C ASP A 532 26.45 11.10 -14.95
N PRO A 533 25.61 11.85 -15.69
CA PRO A 533 25.97 12.36 -17.00
C PRO A 533 27.04 13.45 -16.97
N SER A 534 27.42 14.00 -15.81
CA SER A 534 28.52 14.97 -15.69
C SER A 534 29.89 14.33 -15.48
N SER A 535 29.94 13.07 -15.10
CA SER A 535 31.20 12.39 -14.77
C SER A 535 31.35 10.99 -15.36
N GLY A 536 30.24 10.37 -15.86
CA GLY A 536 30.19 8.97 -16.23
C GLY A 536 30.33 8.00 -15.07
N ALA A 537 30.28 8.51 -13.83
CA ALA A 537 30.39 7.69 -12.62
C ALA A 537 29.08 6.89 -12.39
N LEU A 538 29.23 5.73 -11.79
CA LEU A 538 28.10 4.88 -11.42
C LEU A 538 27.32 5.52 -10.26
N GLU A 539 26.02 5.79 -10.45
CA GLU A 539 25.12 6.30 -9.39
C GLU A 539 24.34 5.19 -8.71
N VAL A 540 23.86 4.21 -9.48
CA VAL A 540 23.18 3.03 -8.98
C VAL A 540 23.85 1.79 -9.54
N ALA A 541 24.23 0.88 -8.67
CA ALA A 541 24.79 -0.40 -9.08
C ALA A 541 23.69 -1.44 -9.30
N GLY A 542 23.60 -1.96 -10.51
CA GLY A 542 22.76 -3.11 -10.81
C GLY A 542 23.35 -4.40 -10.23
N THR A 543 22.52 -5.19 -9.59
CA THR A 543 22.90 -6.47 -9.00
C THR A 543 22.50 -7.63 -9.91
N GLY A 544 23.40 -8.03 -10.81
CA GLY A 544 23.14 -8.99 -11.90
C GLY A 544 22.71 -10.42 -11.50
N ASN A 545 22.66 -10.77 -10.19
CA ASN A 545 22.33 -12.11 -9.70
C ASN A 545 21.48 -12.09 -8.42
N THR A 546 20.54 -11.16 -8.28
CA THR A 546 19.67 -11.12 -7.12
C THR A 546 18.71 -12.32 -7.13
N ARG A 547 18.75 -13.14 -6.08
CA ARG A 547 17.86 -14.28 -5.91
C ARG A 547 16.52 -13.82 -5.31
N ASN A 548 15.45 -14.56 -5.57
CA ASN A 548 14.18 -14.35 -4.89
C ASN A 548 14.38 -14.41 -3.37
N GLU A 549 13.76 -13.46 -2.67
CA GLU A 549 13.56 -13.56 -1.23
C GLU A 549 12.49 -14.63 -0.99
N TYR A 550 12.73 -15.49 -0.02
CA TYR A 550 11.81 -16.56 0.34
C TYR A 550 11.56 -16.56 1.84
N SER A 551 10.31 -16.76 2.24
CA SER A 551 9.95 -16.83 3.65
C SER A 551 9.12 -18.07 3.97
N ILE A 552 9.33 -18.60 5.18
CA ILE A 552 8.45 -19.57 5.83
C ILE A 552 7.80 -18.88 7.01
N ALA A 553 6.49 -18.79 6.96
CA ALA A 553 5.65 -18.17 7.98
C ALA A 553 4.90 -19.24 8.77
N GLU A 554 5.07 -19.28 10.06
CA GLU A 554 4.39 -20.20 10.98
C GLU A 554 3.59 -19.39 11.99
N GLU A 555 2.33 -19.76 12.19
CA GLU A 555 1.42 -19.07 13.10
C GLU A 555 0.61 -20.06 13.93
N ILE A 556 0.39 -19.72 15.18
CA ILE A 556 -0.65 -20.33 16.02
C ILE A 556 -1.49 -19.22 16.63
N GLY A 557 -2.79 -19.31 16.51
CA GLY A 557 -3.67 -18.29 17.07
C GLY A 557 -4.91 -18.86 17.73
N TYR A 558 -5.43 -18.06 18.67
CA TYR A 558 -6.72 -18.25 19.31
C TYR A 558 -7.66 -17.11 18.93
N ARG A 559 -8.91 -17.44 18.62
CA ARG A 559 -9.97 -16.46 18.32
C ARG A 559 -11.21 -16.74 19.15
N ARG A 560 -11.80 -15.66 19.61
CA ARG A 560 -13.10 -15.67 20.28
C ARG A 560 -14.10 -14.79 19.53
N ASN A 561 -15.27 -15.34 19.21
CA ASN A 561 -16.45 -14.62 18.74
C ASN A 561 -17.56 -14.71 19.79
N GLY A 562 -17.37 -14.00 20.88
CA GLY A 562 -18.28 -13.99 22.01
C GLY A 562 -19.46 -13.02 21.86
N ARG A 563 -20.41 -13.12 22.79
CA ARG A 563 -21.58 -12.21 22.85
C ARG A 563 -21.18 -10.75 23.04
N TRP A 564 -20.12 -10.48 23.81
CA TRP A 564 -19.68 -9.13 24.17
C TRP A 564 -18.33 -8.77 23.54
N ILE A 565 -17.44 -9.72 23.46
CA ILE A 565 -16.05 -9.54 23.05
C ILE A 565 -15.78 -10.40 21.83
N VAL A 566 -15.16 -9.77 20.82
CA VAL A 566 -14.52 -10.42 19.67
C VAL A 566 -13.05 -10.14 19.77
N GLY A 567 -12.20 -11.15 19.59
CA GLY A 567 -10.76 -10.94 19.70
C GLY A 567 -9.94 -12.08 19.13
N SER A 568 -8.68 -11.80 18.90
CA SER A 568 -7.68 -12.77 18.48
C SER A 568 -6.33 -12.51 19.18
N VAL A 569 -5.59 -13.59 19.39
CA VAL A 569 -4.19 -13.58 19.78
C VAL A 569 -3.47 -14.52 18.85
N THR A 570 -2.39 -14.05 18.20
CA THR A 570 -1.59 -14.83 17.27
C THR A 570 -0.12 -14.78 17.67
N LEU A 571 0.50 -15.93 17.84
CA LEU A 571 1.94 -16.09 17.94
C LEU A 571 2.46 -16.41 16.55
N PHE A 572 3.55 -15.79 16.14
CA PHE A 572 4.14 -16.01 14.82
C PHE A 572 5.66 -16.18 14.86
N ASN A 573 6.18 -16.93 13.89
CA ASN A 573 7.61 -17.11 13.63
C ASN A 573 7.83 -17.12 12.12
N TYR A 574 8.67 -16.20 11.62
CA TYR A 574 9.01 -16.10 10.20
C TYR A 574 10.50 -16.21 10.01
N ASN A 575 10.90 -17.03 9.07
CA ASN A 575 12.28 -17.18 8.65
C ASN A 575 12.41 -16.75 7.19
N PHE A 576 13.27 -15.78 6.95
CA PHE A 576 13.56 -15.25 5.62
C PHE A 576 14.94 -15.67 5.15
N THR A 577 15.04 -15.93 3.84
CA THR A 577 16.31 -16.14 3.15
C THR A 577 16.42 -15.18 1.98
N ASN A 578 17.64 -14.76 1.65
CA ASN A 578 17.92 -13.79 0.57
C ASN A 578 17.14 -12.49 0.72
N ARG A 579 17.08 -11.94 1.94
CA ARG A 579 16.37 -10.71 2.25
C ARG A 579 16.88 -9.57 1.37
N GLN A 580 16.02 -8.96 0.56
CA GLN A 580 16.35 -7.89 -0.36
C GLN A 580 15.98 -6.55 0.24
N ILE A 581 16.94 -5.64 0.34
CA ILE A 581 16.75 -4.33 0.95
C ILE A 581 17.48 -3.29 0.11
N SER A 582 16.76 -2.26 -0.33
CA SER A 582 17.36 -1.09 -0.95
C SER A 582 18.04 -0.24 0.12
N THR A 583 19.30 0.08 -0.08
CA THR A 583 20.16 0.80 0.86
C THR A 583 21.18 1.66 0.12
N LEU A 584 21.76 2.64 0.80
CA LEU A 584 22.92 3.37 0.32
C LEU A 584 24.17 2.62 0.73
N VAL A 585 25.05 2.35 -0.23
CA VAL A 585 26.36 1.71 -0.01
C VAL A 585 27.48 2.61 -0.50
N SER A 586 28.62 2.58 0.17
CA SER A 586 29.81 3.28 -0.31
C SER A 586 30.54 2.39 -1.32
N GLN A 587 30.80 2.91 -2.52
CA GLN A 587 31.61 2.26 -3.53
C GLN A 587 32.66 3.24 -4.06
N ASN A 588 33.92 2.92 -3.87
CA ASN A 588 35.06 3.77 -4.27
C ASN A 588 34.98 5.21 -3.74
N GLY A 589 34.40 5.39 -2.54
CA GLY A 589 34.25 6.71 -1.92
C GLY A 589 33.00 7.49 -2.33
N ALA A 590 32.19 6.98 -3.28
CA ALA A 590 30.88 7.53 -3.62
C ALA A 590 29.76 6.73 -2.96
N LEU A 591 28.70 7.43 -2.53
CA LEU A 591 27.46 6.81 -2.05
C LEU A 591 26.54 6.53 -3.22
N ILE A 592 26.20 5.26 -3.42
CA ILE A 592 25.30 4.82 -4.49
C ILE A 592 24.13 4.04 -3.91
N SER A 593 22.96 4.16 -4.54
CA SER A 593 21.81 3.33 -4.20
C SER A 593 22.00 1.91 -4.77
N SER A 594 21.76 0.91 -3.95
CA SER A 594 21.87 -0.49 -4.36
C SER A 594 20.89 -1.36 -3.58
N THR A 595 20.34 -2.37 -4.24
CA THR A 595 19.60 -3.44 -3.57
C THR A 595 20.57 -4.51 -3.14
N ILE A 596 20.73 -4.69 -1.83
CA ILE A 596 21.60 -5.71 -1.26
C ILE A 596 20.81 -6.96 -0.88
N ASN A 597 21.49 -8.11 -0.91
CA ASN A 597 21.01 -9.32 -0.25
C ASN A 597 21.53 -9.31 1.19
N ALA A 598 20.65 -8.97 2.12
CA ALA A 598 20.99 -8.93 3.57
C ALA A 598 21.02 -10.33 4.22
N GLY A 599 20.88 -11.42 3.44
CA GLY A 599 20.93 -12.79 3.90
C GLY A 599 19.66 -13.25 4.59
N GLY A 600 19.79 -13.81 5.80
CA GLY A 600 18.67 -14.31 6.61
C GLY A 600 18.14 -13.27 7.59
N GLN A 601 16.86 -13.36 7.90
CA GLN A 601 16.19 -12.63 8.97
C GLN A 601 15.22 -13.57 9.67
N THR A 602 15.19 -13.53 11.00
CA THR A 602 14.18 -14.22 11.80
C THR A 602 13.32 -13.21 12.53
N SER A 603 11.99 -13.29 12.34
CA SER A 603 11.00 -12.40 12.96
C SER A 603 10.01 -13.22 13.79
N ARG A 604 9.91 -12.93 15.09
CA ARG A 604 9.02 -13.62 16.04
C ARG A 604 8.22 -12.60 16.80
N GLY A 605 6.97 -12.96 17.11
CA GLY A 605 6.16 -12.00 17.83
C GLY A 605 4.80 -12.50 18.24
N VAL A 606 4.02 -11.55 18.74
CA VAL A 606 2.64 -11.73 19.21
C VAL A 606 1.80 -10.58 18.71
N ASP A 607 0.72 -10.88 18.02
CA ASP A 607 -0.35 -9.94 17.70
C ASP A 607 -1.54 -10.16 18.62
N VAL A 608 -2.14 -9.07 19.09
CA VAL A 608 -3.37 -9.06 19.89
C VAL A 608 -4.36 -8.10 19.27
N GLU A 609 -5.60 -8.50 19.16
CA GLU A 609 -6.71 -7.68 18.67
C GLU A 609 -7.97 -7.99 19.46
N ILE A 610 -8.58 -6.96 20.05
CA ILE A 610 -9.79 -7.11 20.87
C ILE A 610 -10.75 -5.95 20.60
N GLY A 611 -11.99 -6.26 20.26
CA GLY A 611 -13.08 -5.29 20.15
C GLY A 611 -14.32 -5.76 20.88
N THR A 612 -15.11 -4.82 21.41
CA THR A 612 -16.40 -5.16 21.99
C THR A 612 -17.53 -4.95 21.00
N ARG A 613 -18.58 -5.73 21.11
CA ARG A 613 -19.86 -5.36 20.49
C ARG A 613 -20.39 -4.11 21.15
N PRO A 614 -21.23 -3.30 20.47
CA PRO A 614 -21.73 -2.05 21.01
C PRO A 614 -22.40 -2.26 22.37
N TRP A 615 -21.97 -1.47 23.35
CA TRP A 615 -22.56 -1.41 24.69
C TRP A 615 -22.87 0.05 25.04
N HIS A 616 -24.13 0.36 25.23
CA HIS A 616 -24.60 1.75 25.40
C HIS A 616 -24.04 2.71 24.33
N HIS A 617 -24.06 2.29 23.06
CA HIS A 617 -23.54 3.01 21.89
C HIS A 617 -22.00 3.12 21.83
N PHE A 618 -21.27 2.60 22.81
CA PHE A 618 -19.80 2.57 22.78
C PHE A 618 -19.27 1.23 22.27
N SER A 619 -18.19 1.31 21.47
CA SER A 619 -17.48 0.16 20.92
C SER A 619 -15.96 0.38 21.08
N PRO A 620 -15.38 0.01 22.24
CA PRO A 620 -13.94 0.02 22.42
C PRO A 620 -13.24 -1.02 21.54
N TYR A 621 -12.03 -0.66 21.13
CA TYR A 621 -11.10 -1.50 20.38
C TYR A 621 -9.67 -1.30 20.89
N VAL A 622 -8.89 -2.39 20.93
CA VAL A 622 -7.45 -2.37 21.25
C VAL A 622 -6.75 -3.38 20.37
N SER A 623 -5.62 -2.98 19.83
CA SER A 623 -4.69 -3.87 19.13
C SER A 623 -3.26 -3.64 19.59
N GLY A 624 -2.38 -4.61 19.35
CA GLY A 624 -0.97 -4.48 19.64
C GLY A 624 -0.15 -5.57 19.00
N GLU A 625 1.11 -5.25 18.76
CA GLU A 625 2.14 -6.17 18.30
C GLU A 625 3.38 -6.05 19.20
N TYR A 626 3.91 -7.18 19.60
CA TYR A 626 5.28 -7.31 20.06
C TYR A 626 6.09 -8.06 19.01
N LEU A 627 7.16 -7.44 18.51
CA LEU A 627 8.01 -7.96 17.44
C LEU A 627 9.47 -8.04 17.89
N HIS A 628 10.08 -9.20 17.72
CA HIS A 628 11.52 -9.41 17.82
C HIS A 628 12.04 -9.93 16.48
N ALA A 629 12.59 -9.02 15.66
CA ALA A 629 13.14 -9.31 14.34
C ALA A 629 14.66 -9.11 14.37
N THR A 630 15.42 -10.12 13.97
CA THR A 630 16.90 -10.09 13.99
C THR A 630 17.48 -10.51 12.65
N ILE A 631 18.64 -9.95 12.32
CA ILE A 631 19.45 -10.33 11.15
C ILE A 631 20.28 -11.55 11.53
N ASP A 632 20.28 -12.58 10.67
CA ASP A 632 20.87 -13.89 11.00
C ASP A 632 22.36 -14.01 10.61
N ASN A 633 22.88 -13.08 9.81
CA ASN A 633 24.25 -13.12 9.26
C ASN A 633 24.92 -11.75 9.26
N ASP A 634 26.24 -11.76 9.08
CA ASP A 634 27.01 -10.55 8.77
C ASP A 634 26.82 -10.17 7.30
N ILE A 635 26.75 -8.87 6.99
CA ILE A 635 26.48 -8.34 5.65
C ILE A 635 27.81 -7.94 4.97
N ALA A 636 28.00 -8.37 3.73
CA ALA A 636 29.18 -8.01 2.94
C ALA A 636 29.15 -6.51 2.57
N SER A 637 30.29 -5.82 2.77
CA SER A 637 30.50 -4.42 2.40
C SER A 637 31.98 -4.16 2.14
N ASN A 638 32.31 -3.53 1.01
CA ASN A 638 33.67 -3.11 0.64
C ASN A 638 34.75 -4.23 0.79
N GLY A 639 34.39 -5.46 0.40
CA GLY A 639 35.31 -6.61 0.50
C GLY A 639 35.48 -7.19 1.90
N ASP A 640 34.75 -6.67 2.90
CA ASP A 640 34.74 -7.13 4.29
C ASP A 640 33.30 -7.51 4.71
N LEU A 641 33.12 -7.90 5.95
CA LEU A 641 31.85 -8.24 6.55
C LEU A 641 31.52 -7.27 7.71
N LEU A 642 30.40 -6.57 7.63
CA LEU A 642 29.85 -5.81 8.74
C LEU A 642 29.28 -6.77 9.79
N PRO A 643 29.56 -6.57 11.10
CA PRO A 643 29.10 -7.44 12.18
C PRO A 643 27.63 -7.23 12.53
N THR A 644 26.74 -7.54 11.58
CA THR A 644 25.29 -7.33 11.67
C THR A 644 24.53 -8.50 12.27
N ARG A 645 25.14 -9.66 12.39
CA ARG A 645 24.51 -10.86 12.96
C ARG A 645 23.99 -10.61 14.37
N GLY A 646 22.69 -10.90 14.60
CA GLY A 646 21.98 -10.71 15.86
C GLY A 646 21.53 -9.28 16.12
N LYS A 647 21.77 -8.33 15.19
CA LYS A 647 21.22 -6.97 15.26
C LYS A 647 19.72 -6.99 14.95
N ILE A 648 19.00 -6.01 15.50
CA ILE A 648 17.58 -5.82 15.20
C ILE A 648 17.41 -5.41 13.74
N ALA A 649 16.45 -6.01 13.07
CA ALA A 649 16.12 -5.65 11.69
C ALA A 649 15.66 -4.19 11.60
N VAL A 650 16.03 -3.51 10.52
CA VAL A 650 15.64 -2.12 10.24
C VAL A 650 14.12 -1.98 10.09
N ARG A 651 13.57 -0.79 10.40
CA ARG A 651 12.12 -0.49 10.29
C ARG A 651 11.21 -1.41 11.13
N SER A 652 11.75 -2.07 12.15
CA SER A 652 11.04 -3.06 12.97
C SER A 652 10.89 -2.56 14.40
N PRO A 653 9.83 -1.79 14.72
CA PRO A 653 9.56 -1.38 16.09
C PRO A 653 9.23 -2.61 16.95
N ALA A 654 9.83 -2.71 18.13
CA ALA A 654 9.61 -3.87 19.01
C ALA A 654 8.19 -3.89 19.61
N LEU A 655 7.55 -2.74 19.76
CA LEU A 655 6.21 -2.61 20.31
C LEU A 655 5.40 -1.61 19.48
N GLN A 656 4.20 -2.01 19.12
CA GLN A 656 3.16 -1.15 18.56
C GLN A 656 1.86 -1.40 19.33
N ALA A 657 1.08 -0.35 19.55
CA ALA A 657 -0.21 -0.48 20.21
C ALA A 657 -1.19 0.59 19.69
N SER A 658 -2.44 0.18 19.50
CA SER A 658 -3.50 1.09 19.11
C SER A 658 -4.71 0.92 20.06
N ALA A 659 -5.38 2.02 20.35
CA ALA A 659 -6.63 2.03 21.07
C ALA A 659 -7.65 2.90 20.33
N GLY A 660 -8.87 2.43 20.23
CA GLY A 660 -9.99 3.13 19.60
C GLY A 660 -11.24 3.10 20.48
N LEU A 661 -11.95 4.22 20.55
CA LEU A 661 -13.25 4.29 21.19
C LEU A 661 -14.24 4.93 20.22
N THR A 662 -15.22 4.17 19.80
CA THR A 662 -16.30 4.66 18.95
C THR A 662 -17.58 4.83 19.76
N TYR A 663 -18.26 5.96 19.57
CA TYR A 663 -19.64 6.22 20.02
C TYR A 663 -20.53 6.45 18.80
N ASP A 664 -21.73 5.86 18.79
CA ASP A 664 -22.70 6.08 17.72
C ASP A 664 -24.12 5.73 18.22
N ASP A 665 -24.97 6.74 18.38
CA ASP A 665 -26.38 6.58 18.79
C ASP A 665 -27.36 6.69 17.61
N GLY A 666 -26.83 6.77 16.38
CA GLY A 666 -27.60 6.97 15.15
C GLY A 666 -27.63 8.43 14.70
N HIS A 667 -27.56 9.40 15.61
CA HIS A 667 -27.50 10.84 15.33
C HIS A 667 -26.11 11.41 15.60
N ILE A 668 -25.66 11.34 16.85
CA ILE A 668 -24.31 11.76 17.23
C ILE A 668 -23.37 10.57 17.06
N PHE A 669 -22.24 10.81 16.44
CA PHE A 669 -21.19 9.82 16.36
C PHE A 669 -19.82 10.44 16.56
N GLY A 670 -18.88 9.60 16.98
CA GLY A 670 -17.48 10.00 17.11
C GLY A 670 -16.57 8.79 17.26
N THR A 671 -15.31 9.00 16.96
CA THR A 671 -14.24 8.02 17.16
C THR A 671 -13.00 8.74 17.65
N ALA A 672 -12.48 8.31 18.79
CA ALA A 672 -11.16 8.72 19.27
C ALA A 672 -10.20 7.54 19.08
N THR A 673 -9.01 7.81 18.52
CA THR A 673 -7.96 6.82 18.34
C THR A 673 -6.64 7.30 18.92
N LEU A 674 -5.86 6.36 19.43
CA LEU A 674 -4.48 6.54 19.85
C LEU A 674 -3.63 5.47 19.19
N HIS A 675 -2.46 5.85 18.72
CA HIS A 675 -1.48 4.93 18.13
C HIS A 675 -0.09 5.20 18.67
N TYR A 676 0.54 4.17 19.25
CA TYR A 676 1.92 4.18 19.73
C TYR A 676 2.79 3.34 18.82
N THR A 677 3.90 3.89 18.38
CA THR A 677 4.96 3.19 17.65
C THR A 677 6.27 3.31 18.42
N GLY A 678 6.88 2.18 18.76
CA GLY A 678 8.19 2.11 19.40
C GLY A 678 9.33 2.59 18.50
N HIS A 679 10.50 2.80 19.09
CA HIS A 679 11.68 3.22 18.33
C HIS A 679 12.03 2.23 17.21
N GLN A 680 12.62 2.75 16.12
CA GLN A 680 12.99 1.96 14.94
C GLN A 680 14.47 2.23 14.59
N PHE A 681 15.23 1.18 14.31
CA PHE A 681 16.57 1.32 13.75
C PHE A 681 16.52 1.60 12.24
N ALA A 682 17.41 2.49 11.80
CA ALA A 682 17.54 2.88 10.40
C ALA A 682 18.78 2.28 9.72
N THR A 683 19.67 1.69 10.50
CA THR A 683 20.91 1.08 10.03
C THR A 683 20.98 -0.38 10.43
N PHE A 684 21.64 -1.19 9.60
CA PHE A 684 21.86 -2.61 9.91
C PHE A 684 22.80 -2.81 11.10
N MET A 685 23.68 -1.84 11.38
CA MET A 685 24.54 -1.85 12.57
C MET A 685 23.82 -1.43 13.85
N ASN A 686 22.57 -0.95 13.77
CA ASN A 686 21.78 -0.39 14.87
C ASN A 686 22.46 0.82 15.57
N ASP A 687 23.27 1.57 14.85
CA ASP A 687 24.00 2.73 15.35
C ASP A 687 23.25 4.06 15.14
N GLU A 688 22.10 4.04 14.40
CA GLU A 688 21.15 5.15 14.31
C GLU A 688 19.70 4.65 14.39
N ARG A 689 18.86 5.42 15.11
CA ARG A 689 17.43 5.12 15.30
C ARG A 689 16.61 6.39 15.48
N ILE A 690 15.32 6.29 15.16
CA ILE A 690 14.30 7.29 15.54
C ILE A 690 13.64 6.90 16.86
N SER A 691 13.18 7.93 17.58
CA SER A 691 12.45 7.76 18.86
C SER A 691 11.07 7.17 18.63
N ASP A 692 10.53 6.59 19.68
CA ASP A 692 9.10 6.27 19.78
C ASP A 692 8.24 7.53 19.74
N HIS A 693 6.99 7.38 19.32
CA HIS A 693 6.00 8.45 19.27
C HIS A 693 4.60 7.94 19.51
N THR A 694 3.71 8.85 19.91
CA THR A 694 2.28 8.59 20.09
C THR A 694 1.47 9.66 19.39
N THR A 695 0.56 9.25 18.50
CA THR A 695 -0.38 10.15 17.83
C THR A 695 -1.80 9.81 18.22
N GLY A 696 -2.68 10.81 18.19
CA GLY A 696 -4.09 10.62 18.45
C GLY A 696 -4.93 11.40 17.47
N ASP A 697 -6.04 10.80 17.04
CA ASP A 697 -7.01 11.42 16.14
C ASP A 697 -8.40 11.42 16.77
N LEU A 698 -9.23 12.38 16.37
CA LEU A 698 -10.59 12.52 16.84
C LEU A 698 -11.52 12.85 15.67
N ALA A 699 -12.57 12.07 15.53
CA ALA A 699 -13.68 12.33 14.62
C ALA A 699 -14.94 12.60 15.42
N LEU A 700 -15.69 13.64 15.09
CA LEU A 700 -16.99 13.98 15.67
C LEU A 700 -17.97 14.32 14.55
N GLY A 701 -19.22 13.91 14.68
CA GLY A 701 -20.22 14.21 13.66
C GLY A 701 -21.65 14.11 14.13
N TYR A 702 -22.54 14.65 13.31
CA TYR A 702 -23.97 14.60 13.51
C TYR A 702 -24.69 14.23 12.21
N ARG A 703 -25.58 13.24 12.28
CA ARG A 703 -26.48 12.81 11.20
C ARG A 703 -27.86 13.40 11.40
N PHE A 704 -28.30 14.20 10.46
CA PHE A 704 -29.66 14.76 10.44
C PHE A 704 -30.65 13.71 9.91
N ALA A 705 -31.90 13.87 10.28
CA ALA A 705 -33.00 13.18 9.60
C ALA A 705 -33.07 13.58 8.12
N ASP A 706 -33.71 12.77 7.29
CA ASP A 706 -33.91 13.06 5.87
C ASP A 706 -34.58 14.42 5.65
N ILE A 707 -34.06 15.21 4.73
CA ILE A 707 -34.57 16.54 4.38
C ILE A 707 -34.95 16.52 2.91
N SER A 708 -36.23 16.36 2.60
CA SER A 708 -36.74 16.27 1.23
C SER A 708 -36.08 15.10 0.46
N ARG A 709 -35.22 15.40 -0.54
CA ARG A 709 -34.48 14.40 -1.31
C ARG A 709 -33.12 14.08 -0.73
N LEU A 710 -32.65 14.85 0.25
CA LEU A 710 -31.38 14.61 0.92
C LEU A 710 -31.55 13.49 1.97
N GLN A 711 -30.79 12.42 1.80
CA GLN A 711 -30.81 11.26 2.68
C GLN A 711 -29.67 11.39 3.70
N HIS A 712 -30.03 11.40 4.99
CA HIS A 712 -29.08 11.46 6.13
C HIS A 712 -27.97 12.53 5.96
N PRO A 713 -28.33 13.83 5.75
CA PRO A 713 -27.32 14.86 5.71
C PRO A 713 -26.44 14.79 6.95
N THR A 714 -25.13 14.84 6.77
CA THR A 714 -24.16 14.61 7.83
C THR A 714 -23.11 15.70 7.85
N LEU A 715 -22.82 16.22 9.04
CA LEU A 715 -21.68 17.11 9.30
C LEU A 715 -20.66 16.35 10.12
N ARG A 716 -19.40 16.43 9.74
CA ARG A 716 -18.30 15.74 10.42
C ARG A 716 -17.07 16.63 10.52
N MET A 717 -16.37 16.54 11.64
CA MET A 717 -15.05 17.12 11.85
C MET A 717 -14.07 16.01 12.18
N ASN A 718 -12.95 15.99 11.47
CA ASN A 718 -11.83 15.11 11.75
C ASN A 718 -10.63 15.97 12.18
N PHE A 719 -10.04 15.61 13.32
CA PHE A 719 -8.82 16.19 13.86
C PHE A 719 -7.74 15.10 13.82
N ILE A 720 -6.64 15.39 13.15
CA ILE A 720 -5.50 14.48 12.96
C ILE A 720 -4.36 15.00 13.82
N ASN A 721 -3.67 14.10 14.51
CA ASN A 721 -2.58 14.42 15.44
C ASN A 721 -2.99 15.54 16.42
N ILE A 722 -4.00 15.27 17.24
CA ILE A 722 -4.60 16.27 18.16
C ILE A 722 -3.62 16.82 19.19
N THR A 723 -2.58 16.08 19.51
CA THR A 723 -1.50 16.48 20.42
C THR A 723 -0.46 17.37 19.74
N ASN A 724 -0.52 17.51 18.41
CA ASN A 724 0.48 18.16 17.59
C ASN A 724 1.89 17.64 17.86
N GLU A 725 2.01 16.32 17.97
CA GLU A 725 3.30 15.65 18.14
C GLU A 725 4.23 15.97 16.96
N HIS A 726 5.46 16.35 17.25
CA HIS A 726 6.51 16.59 16.26
C HIS A 726 7.44 15.38 16.24
N TYR A 727 7.37 14.57 15.21
CA TYR A 727 8.01 13.26 15.18
C TYR A 727 8.49 12.87 13.78
N LEU A 728 9.42 11.92 13.75
CA LEU A 728 9.78 11.20 12.54
C LEU A 728 8.89 9.95 12.46
N SER A 729 8.02 9.89 11.45
CA SER A 729 6.99 8.85 11.36
C SER A 729 7.54 7.49 10.93
N GLY A 730 8.71 7.44 10.30
CA GLY A 730 9.36 6.19 9.91
C GLY A 730 10.65 6.41 9.15
N VAL A 731 11.32 5.30 8.87
CA VAL A 731 12.58 5.28 8.12
C VAL A 731 12.29 5.21 6.62
N ALA A 732 12.67 6.24 5.87
CA ALA A 732 12.50 6.33 4.43
C ALA A 732 13.60 5.57 3.67
N ALA A 733 14.88 5.89 3.92
CA ALA A 733 16.01 5.14 3.37
C ALA A 733 16.89 4.59 4.50
N THR A 734 17.26 3.34 4.39
CA THR A 734 18.18 2.65 5.31
C THR A 734 19.61 2.73 4.80
N THR A 735 20.59 2.60 5.71
CA THR A 735 22.01 2.45 5.37
C THR A 735 22.62 1.28 6.15
N LEU A 736 23.78 0.83 5.73
CA LEU A 736 24.48 -0.26 6.42
C LEU A 736 24.88 0.14 7.83
N ASN A 737 25.50 1.31 7.95
CA ASN A 737 25.97 1.92 9.19
C ASN A 737 25.89 3.45 9.06
N ALA A 738 25.58 4.16 10.13
CA ALA A 738 25.59 5.62 10.18
C ALA A 738 26.94 6.18 10.60
N LYS A 739 27.75 5.38 11.31
CA LYS A 739 29.05 5.74 11.82
C LYS A 739 30.11 4.83 11.21
N GLU A 740 31.34 5.35 11.10
CA GLU A 740 32.51 4.54 10.74
C GLU A 740 32.54 3.25 11.58
N THR A 741 32.72 2.12 10.94
CA THR A 741 32.67 0.79 11.54
C THR A 741 33.82 -0.06 11.00
N THR A 742 34.49 -0.80 11.87
CA THR A 742 35.52 -1.79 11.48
C THR A 742 34.82 -3.10 11.12
N GLY A 743 35.07 -3.60 9.93
CA GLY A 743 34.60 -4.91 9.47
C GLY A 743 35.31 -6.08 10.17
N ARG A 744 34.84 -7.29 9.93
CA ARG A 744 35.38 -8.53 10.54
C ARG A 744 36.86 -8.78 10.20
N TYR A 745 37.30 -8.33 9.04
CA TYR A 745 38.67 -8.53 8.54
C TYR A 745 39.56 -7.29 8.74
N GLY A 746 39.02 -6.25 9.43
CA GLY A 746 39.78 -5.07 9.80
C GLY A 746 39.67 -3.89 8.82
N THR A 747 38.85 -3.99 7.77
CA THR A 747 38.62 -2.87 6.86
C THR A 747 37.73 -1.80 7.52
N THR A 748 38.12 -0.54 7.41
CA THR A 748 37.28 0.58 7.82
C THR A 748 36.19 0.80 6.79
N ILE A 749 34.94 0.75 7.24
CA ILE A 749 33.73 0.98 6.44
C ILE A 749 33.13 2.29 6.89
N GLU A 750 33.14 3.28 6.00
CA GLU A 750 32.58 4.61 6.29
C GLU A 750 31.07 4.54 6.50
N GLY A 751 30.55 5.42 7.38
CA GLY A 751 29.14 5.55 7.65
C GLY A 751 28.44 6.45 6.65
N SER A 752 27.14 6.20 6.46
CA SER A 752 26.26 7.09 5.68
C SER A 752 24.92 7.33 6.40
N ALA A 753 24.43 8.57 6.31
CA ALA A 753 23.22 8.97 7.02
C ALA A 753 21.96 8.35 6.36
N PRO A 754 21.11 7.64 7.11
CA PRO A 754 19.78 7.26 6.65
C PRO A 754 18.86 8.48 6.58
N SER A 755 17.69 8.31 5.93
CA SER A 755 16.69 9.37 5.84
C SER A 755 15.32 8.92 6.38
N TYR A 756 14.50 9.95 6.73
CA TYR A 756 13.27 9.75 7.50
C TYR A 756 12.11 10.55 6.96
N TYR A 757 10.89 10.00 7.11
CA TYR A 757 9.66 10.73 6.90
C TYR A 757 9.39 11.63 8.11
N ILE A 758 9.12 12.91 7.87
CA ILE A 758 8.67 13.83 8.92
C ILE A 758 7.15 13.67 9.05
N GLY A 759 6.66 13.29 10.21
CA GLY A 759 5.24 13.06 10.47
C GLY A 759 4.41 14.33 10.35
N GLY A 760 3.18 14.19 9.86
CA GLY A 760 2.24 15.30 9.70
C GLY A 760 1.91 15.97 11.05
N GLY A 761 1.91 17.31 11.08
CA GLY A 761 1.49 18.07 12.25
C GLY A 761 -0.03 18.02 12.46
N PHE A 762 -0.54 18.79 13.45
CA PHE A 762 -1.97 18.93 13.67
C PHE A 762 -2.68 19.40 12.41
N ALA A 763 -3.78 18.72 12.06
CA ALA A 763 -4.65 19.10 10.96
C ALA A 763 -6.12 18.86 11.31
N ALA A 764 -7.01 19.68 10.75
CA ALA A 764 -8.45 19.54 10.90
C ALA A 764 -9.15 19.61 9.56
N LEU A 765 -10.17 18.79 9.37
CA LEU A 765 -11.01 18.76 8.17
C LEU A 765 -12.48 18.73 8.55
N PHE A 766 -13.24 19.68 8.05
CA PHE A 766 -14.70 19.70 8.13
C PHE A 766 -15.28 19.10 6.86
N THR A 767 -16.29 18.25 6.98
CA THR A 767 -16.98 17.59 5.86
C THR A 767 -18.48 17.70 6.02
N ALA A 768 -19.16 18.13 4.97
CA ALA A 768 -20.61 18.01 4.80
C ALA A 768 -20.90 16.99 3.72
N SER A 769 -21.82 16.05 4.00
CA SER A 769 -22.16 14.98 3.06
C SER A 769 -23.62 14.61 3.12
N THR A 770 -24.15 14.03 2.04
CA THR A 770 -25.54 13.54 1.96
C THR A 770 -25.69 12.47 0.88
N GLY A 771 -26.60 11.53 1.10
CA GLY A 771 -27.18 10.71 0.05
C GLY A 771 -28.35 11.45 -0.65
N PHE A 772 -28.74 11.03 -1.84
CA PHE A 772 -29.89 11.57 -2.59
C PHE A 772 -30.48 10.54 -3.53
#